data_1d50266508dfc2befc29ac7a19daf5fc
#
_entry.id   1d50266508dfc2befc29ac7a19daf5fc
#
_cell.length_a   1.000
_cell.length_b   1.000
_cell.length_c   1.000
_cell.angle_alpha   90.00
_cell.angle_beta   90.00
_cell.angle_gamma   90.00
#
_symmetry.space_group_name_H-M   'P 1'
#
loop_
_entity.id
_entity.type
_entity.pdbx_description
1 polymer ?
#
loop_
_entity_poly.entity_id
_entity_poly.type
_entity_poly.pdbx_seq_one_letter_code
_entity_poly.pdbx_strand_id
1 'polypeptide(L)'
;MLILETPLTLCELPPMGTRTDQDEEMDQDRRFVLGAGRYVDDIKMEGMLHLHIVRSPYARARVLSVGGGITGHEFKADMASVGEDAGGEATVPFPALATEFVNYVGQPVAAVLGRERYEAEDNAEEIDVQYEPLNPVMDPEQAVSAEPIHPSMSSNVASESTLGKDFTIKTPIEIEETLSMARVVPNPLETRGLVASYDGSVLTIYASTQSVFSWKEGFEQSLGLKGDQVRVIQMDTGGAFGSKGGIYPEYLVTAYAAMKTKRPVKWTESRYEHLMATDQGRGSRAKMRLYSDRHGKVKGLKADLLVDGGAYPMGGVMWSPWWIAYQLTGPYAISKAHAVVRGVLTNKVIMGPYRGAGRPEAAFYVERMMDRLADETGLDQAEVRLRNAAIRPNRSPFGLRIPASKPFLREAFSALGYSKRRKKEIVGLACFVLVPAADGGESAKVAVRGGRVQVWVGGNPQGQGHDVFAKRLVKEELGVSESLVDYEHADTGILSGGVGSWGSRTAMLGGGAIVKACRKLKAQAKRKLGRGYSAAALLRGEYEAEVHFETKELLNSFGANLVAARVNEMGMASIFEVVSYYDVGKVLNPSMVKSQITGGSAQALGEVLYERAVYGDDGQLLTATLADSGVPHSTEMPKFVVMTANHRSSLPHGAKGVGESPTIGVPPAAVRALELALGKKLANLPIEGEQLWAVPLTRVGN
;
A
#
# COMPACT_ATOMS: atom_id res chain seq x y z
N MET A 1 40.79 18.03 -23.76
CA MET A 1 40.46 19.39 -23.32
C MET A 1 39.72 20.07 -24.46
N LEU A 2 38.41 20.00 -24.45
CA LEU A 2 37.54 20.74 -25.36
C LEU A 2 36.22 20.91 -24.59
N ILE A 3 36.09 22.07 -23.99
CA ILE A 3 34.90 22.55 -23.31
C ILE A 3 33.98 23.08 -24.39
N LEU A 4 32.81 22.45 -24.56
CA LEU A 4 31.68 23.01 -25.31
C LEU A 4 30.70 23.62 -24.31
N GLU A 5 30.86 24.91 -24.06
CA GLU A 5 29.83 25.78 -23.50
C GLU A 5 28.77 26.03 -24.59
N THR A 6 27.59 25.43 -24.43
CA THR A 6 26.39 25.89 -25.13
C THR A 6 25.41 26.40 -24.08
N PRO A 7 25.01 27.69 -24.11
CA PRO A 7 24.00 28.18 -23.18
C PRO A 7 22.66 27.54 -23.53
N LEU A 8 22.03 26.87 -22.52
CA LEU A 8 20.64 26.47 -22.59
C LEU A 8 19.78 27.72 -22.74
N THR A 9 19.28 27.94 -23.95
CA THR A 9 18.25 28.93 -24.23
C THR A 9 16.99 28.54 -23.44
N LEU A 10 16.63 29.34 -22.45
CA LEU A 10 15.34 29.28 -21.76
C LEU A 10 14.25 29.38 -22.85
N CYS A 11 13.51 28.29 -23.04
CA CYS A 11 12.28 28.30 -23.82
C CYS A 11 11.35 29.36 -23.20
N GLU A 12 11.09 30.44 -23.90
CA GLU A 12 10.06 31.42 -23.54
C GLU A 12 8.71 30.72 -23.48
N LEU A 13 8.08 30.75 -22.31
CA LEU A 13 6.73 30.24 -22.12
C LEU A 13 5.75 31.07 -22.98
N PRO A 14 4.77 30.46 -23.65
CA PRO A 14 3.77 31.20 -24.42
C PRO A 14 2.98 32.15 -23.49
N PRO A 15 2.47 33.28 -24.01
CA PRO A 15 1.72 34.26 -23.24
C PRO A 15 0.44 33.59 -22.66
N MET A 16 0.09 33.98 -21.43
CA MET A 16 -1.05 33.45 -20.67
C MET A 16 -2.37 33.62 -21.47
N GLY A 17 -2.73 32.60 -22.24
CA GLY A 17 -4.08 32.37 -22.69
C GLY A 17 -4.97 31.85 -21.55
N THR A 18 -6.27 31.91 -21.72
CA THR A 18 -7.24 31.39 -20.76
C THR A 18 -6.81 29.99 -20.25
N ARG A 19 -6.52 29.89 -18.93
CA ARG A 19 -6.10 28.64 -18.27
C ARG A 19 -7.10 27.53 -18.61
N THR A 20 -6.63 26.45 -19.16
CA THR A 20 -7.40 25.24 -19.41
C THR A 20 -7.36 24.34 -18.17
N ASP A 21 -8.28 23.36 -18.06
CA ASP A 21 -8.24 22.35 -16.98
C ASP A 21 -6.89 21.62 -16.90
N GLN A 22 -6.14 21.54 -18.01
CA GLN A 22 -4.79 20.97 -18.06
C GLN A 22 -3.73 21.87 -17.41
N ASP A 23 -3.87 23.19 -17.49
CA ASP A 23 -2.95 24.14 -16.87
C ASP A 23 -3.10 24.16 -15.33
N GLU A 24 -4.30 23.93 -14.81
CA GLU A 24 -4.56 23.80 -13.37
C GLU A 24 -4.02 22.48 -12.80
N GLU A 25 -4.03 21.40 -13.57
CA GLU A 25 -3.43 20.11 -13.19
C GLU A 25 -1.90 20.16 -13.09
N MET A 26 -1.25 20.99 -13.89
CA MET A 26 0.22 21.20 -13.86
C MET A 26 0.69 22.03 -12.66
N ASP A 27 -0.17 22.76 -11.97
CA ASP A 27 0.24 23.66 -10.88
C ASP A 27 0.75 22.88 -9.63
N GLN A 28 0.25 21.67 -9.36
CA GLN A 28 0.75 20.84 -8.26
C GLN A 28 2.14 20.28 -8.56
N ASP A 29 2.32 19.72 -9.73
CA ASP A 29 3.61 19.15 -10.15
C ASP A 29 4.67 20.24 -10.26
N ARG A 30 4.28 21.45 -10.66
CA ARG A 30 5.14 22.62 -10.78
C ARG A 30 5.85 22.95 -9.46
N ARG A 31 5.17 22.90 -8.31
CA ARG A 31 5.77 23.16 -6.99
C ARG A 31 6.95 22.21 -6.72
N PHE A 32 6.77 20.94 -7.00
CA PHE A 32 7.81 19.93 -6.79
C PHE A 32 8.96 20.06 -7.79
N VAL A 33 8.65 20.25 -9.07
CA VAL A 33 9.66 20.45 -10.13
C VAL A 33 10.49 21.70 -9.90
N LEU A 34 9.92 22.77 -9.31
CA LEU A 34 10.63 24.00 -8.95
C LEU A 34 11.38 23.91 -7.61
N GLY A 35 11.40 22.74 -6.95
CA GLY A 35 12.10 22.53 -5.68
C GLY A 35 11.42 23.21 -4.48
N ALA A 36 10.13 23.54 -4.56
CA ALA A 36 9.36 24.13 -3.47
C ALA A 36 8.70 23.09 -2.54
N GLY A 37 8.96 21.81 -2.77
CA GLY A 37 8.61 20.72 -1.84
C GLY A 37 9.41 20.84 -0.54
N ARG A 38 8.82 20.38 0.57
CA ARG A 38 9.46 20.32 1.89
C ARG A 38 9.36 18.94 2.46
N TYR A 39 10.37 18.14 2.24
CA TYR A 39 10.50 16.78 2.75
C TYR A 39 11.18 16.76 4.11
N VAL A 40 11.16 15.64 4.80
CA VAL A 40 11.84 15.50 6.10
C VAL A 40 13.33 15.86 6.01
N ASP A 41 13.99 15.49 4.92
CA ASP A 41 15.42 15.74 4.75
C ASP A 41 15.76 17.23 4.57
N ASP A 42 14.81 18.04 4.12
CA ASP A 42 14.97 19.51 3.97
C ASP A 42 14.91 20.26 5.31
N ILE A 43 14.41 19.63 6.37
CA ILE A 43 14.27 20.29 7.68
C ILE A 43 15.64 20.51 8.29
N LYS A 44 15.92 21.77 8.65
CA LYS A 44 17.09 22.18 9.40
C LYS A 44 16.66 22.99 10.61
N MET A 45 17.18 22.63 11.79
CA MET A 45 16.91 23.31 13.06
C MET A 45 18.23 23.62 13.75
N GLU A 46 18.27 24.72 14.48
CA GLU A 46 19.46 25.09 15.27
C GLU A 46 19.80 24.00 16.28
N GLY A 47 21.05 23.62 16.33
CA GLY A 47 21.55 22.60 17.25
C GLY A 47 21.05 21.18 16.96
N MET A 48 20.45 20.91 15.80
CA MET A 48 19.96 19.59 15.44
C MET A 48 21.07 18.54 15.42
N LEU A 49 20.74 17.35 15.90
CA LEU A 49 21.57 16.15 15.83
C LEU A 49 21.03 15.19 14.78
N HIS A 50 21.91 14.34 14.27
CA HIS A 50 21.58 13.22 13.41
C HIS A 50 21.74 11.92 14.18
N LEU A 51 20.80 10.99 13.97
CA LEU A 51 20.79 9.68 14.60
C LEU A 51 21.13 8.62 13.56
N HIS A 52 22.01 7.68 13.93
CA HIS A 52 22.27 6.47 13.16
C HIS A 52 21.94 5.23 14.00
N ILE A 53 21.40 4.19 13.33
CA ILE A 53 20.99 2.94 13.98
C ILE A 53 22.06 1.87 13.74
N VAL A 54 22.56 1.29 14.81
CA VAL A 54 23.39 0.08 14.76
C VAL A 54 22.46 -1.12 14.65
N ARG A 55 22.63 -1.87 13.56
CA ARG A 55 21.73 -2.98 13.19
C ARG A 55 22.41 -4.34 13.32
N SER A 56 21.60 -5.36 13.63
CA SER A 56 22.07 -6.74 13.65
C SER A 56 22.46 -7.23 12.26
N PRO A 57 23.65 -7.84 12.10
CA PRO A 57 24.01 -8.58 10.89
C PRO A 57 23.45 -10.02 10.88
N TYR A 58 22.82 -10.47 11.96
CA TYR A 58 22.31 -11.83 12.12
C TYR A 58 20.79 -11.87 12.03
N ALA A 59 20.27 -12.89 11.37
CA ALA A 59 18.84 -13.16 11.31
C ALA A 59 18.32 -13.72 12.65
N ARG A 60 19.18 -14.46 13.39
CA ARG A 60 18.87 -14.93 14.74
C ARG A 60 20.17 -15.03 15.54
N ALA A 61 20.24 -14.32 16.65
CA ALA A 61 21.37 -14.39 17.56
C ALA A 61 20.96 -13.93 18.96
N ARG A 62 21.72 -14.40 19.98
CA ARG A 62 21.69 -13.79 21.31
C ARG A 62 22.63 -12.58 21.32
N VAL A 63 22.18 -11.46 21.87
CA VAL A 63 23.01 -10.28 22.12
C VAL A 63 23.70 -10.48 23.47
N LEU A 64 25.03 -10.56 23.46
CA LEU A 64 25.84 -10.79 24.68
C LEU A 64 26.23 -9.47 25.35
N SER A 65 26.60 -8.46 24.52
CA SER A 65 26.95 -7.13 25.00
C SER A 65 26.81 -6.10 23.89
N VAL A 66 26.60 -4.82 24.26
CA VAL A 66 26.57 -3.65 23.38
C VAL A 66 27.50 -2.60 23.95
N GLY A 67 28.54 -2.21 23.23
CA GLY A 67 29.67 -1.41 23.70
C GLY A 67 29.43 0.11 23.75
N GLY A 68 28.20 0.61 23.64
CA GLY A 68 27.92 2.04 23.74
C GLY A 68 26.64 2.48 23.00
N GLY A 69 26.50 3.81 22.90
CA GLY A 69 25.30 4.41 22.30
C GLY A 69 24.07 4.37 23.20
N ILE A 70 22.91 4.65 22.63
CA ILE A 70 21.59 4.42 23.25
C ILE A 70 21.25 2.95 23.03
N THR A 71 21.09 2.18 24.11
CA THR A 71 20.83 0.74 24.07
C THR A 71 19.42 0.40 24.55
N GLY A 72 18.94 -0.82 24.28
CA GLY A 72 17.68 -1.32 24.80
C GLY A 72 17.64 -1.46 26.32
N HIS A 73 18.78 -1.56 27.01
CA HIS A 73 18.84 -1.52 28.45
C HIS A 73 18.58 -0.13 29.02
N GLU A 74 18.98 0.91 28.31
CA GLU A 74 18.70 2.31 28.64
C GLU A 74 17.29 2.71 28.22
N PHE A 75 16.92 2.42 26.98
CA PHE A 75 15.61 2.78 26.39
C PHE A 75 14.73 1.54 26.29
N LYS A 76 13.94 1.30 27.33
CA LYS A 76 13.01 0.15 27.41
C LYS A 76 11.65 0.56 26.86
N ALA A 77 11.49 0.50 25.55
CA ALA A 77 10.22 0.71 24.89
C ALA A 77 9.95 -0.43 23.91
N ASP A 78 8.71 -0.91 23.92
CA ASP A 78 8.21 -1.86 22.95
C ASP A 78 7.36 -1.17 21.89
N MET A 79 7.36 -1.74 20.70
CA MET A 79 6.49 -1.31 19.63
C MET A 79 5.04 -1.53 20.03
N ALA A 80 4.24 -0.47 19.99
CA ALA A 80 2.81 -0.58 20.21
C ALA A 80 2.12 -1.13 18.94
N SER A 81 1.21 -2.05 19.13
CA SER A 81 0.29 -2.51 18.08
C SER A 81 -0.82 -1.47 17.93
N VAL A 82 -0.70 -0.55 16.98
CA VAL A 82 -1.67 0.52 16.75
C VAL A 82 -2.84 -0.02 15.92
N GLY A 83 -4.06 -0.01 16.50
CA GLY A 83 -5.30 -0.28 15.78
C GLY A 83 -5.63 -1.74 15.50
N GLU A 84 -5.01 -2.69 16.18
CA GLU A 84 -5.25 -4.12 15.99
C GLU A 84 -5.66 -4.82 17.28
N ASP A 85 -6.96 -4.85 17.56
CA ASP A 85 -7.57 -5.91 18.38
C ASP A 85 -7.61 -7.23 17.57
N ALA A 86 -6.45 -7.72 17.17
CA ALA A 86 -6.33 -9.06 16.63
C ALA A 86 -6.27 -10.02 17.83
N GLY A 87 -7.36 -10.72 18.09
CA GLY A 87 -7.51 -11.66 19.20
C GLY A 87 -6.58 -12.87 19.13
N GLY A 88 -5.27 -12.62 19.16
CA GLY A 88 -4.22 -13.62 19.26
C GLY A 88 -3.64 -13.65 20.68
N GLU A 89 -3.48 -14.84 21.23
CA GLU A 89 -3.01 -15.06 22.63
C GLU A 89 -1.52 -14.74 22.85
N ALA A 90 -0.72 -14.40 21.84
CA ALA A 90 0.71 -14.27 21.96
C ALA A 90 1.17 -12.81 21.99
N THR A 91 1.38 -12.27 23.17
CA THR A 91 2.12 -11.02 23.38
C THR A 91 3.61 -11.29 23.44
N VAL A 92 4.30 -11.26 22.31
CA VAL A 92 5.76 -11.21 22.27
C VAL A 92 6.16 -9.74 22.22
N PRO A 93 6.94 -9.22 23.18
CA PRO A 93 7.44 -7.87 23.12
C PRO A 93 8.32 -7.66 21.88
N PHE A 94 8.10 -6.58 21.17
CA PHE A 94 8.98 -6.15 20.07
C PHE A 94 9.73 -4.90 20.54
N PRO A 95 10.95 -5.03 21.08
CA PRO A 95 11.68 -3.91 21.62
C PRO A 95 12.14 -2.96 20.52
N ALA A 96 12.10 -1.65 20.79
CA ALA A 96 12.62 -0.64 19.88
C ALA A 96 14.13 -0.81 19.63
N LEU A 97 14.86 -1.31 20.61
CA LEU A 97 16.26 -1.75 20.50
C LEU A 97 16.39 -3.14 21.16
N ALA A 98 16.93 -4.09 20.43
CA ALA A 98 17.09 -5.46 20.92
C ALA A 98 17.97 -5.51 22.16
N THR A 99 17.56 -6.33 23.16
CA THR A 99 18.29 -6.50 24.43
C THR A 99 18.89 -7.89 24.60
N GLU A 100 18.12 -8.95 24.33
CA GLU A 100 18.54 -10.34 24.54
C GLU A 100 18.70 -11.11 23.24
N PHE A 101 17.79 -10.88 22.30
CA PHE A 101 17.77 -11.58 21.00
C PHE A 101 17.53 -10.61 19.86
N VAL A 102 18.17 -10.90 18.74
CA VAL A 102 17.81 -10.38 17.43
C VAL A 102 17.14 -11.49 16.63
N ASN A 103 16.11 -11.15 15.88
CA ASN A 103 15.24 -12.11 15.19
C ASN A 103 15.13 -11.87 13.67
N TYR A 104 15.79 -10.83 13.13
CA TYR A 104 15.95 -10.60 11.69
C TYR A 104 17.17 -9.74 11.42
N VAL A 105 17.77 -9.91 10.23
CA VAL A 105 18.87 -9.04 9.76
C VAL A 105 18.35 -7.62 9.63
N GLY A 106 19.06 -6.66 10.20
CA GLY A 106 18.64 -5.25 10.22
C GLY A 106 17.86 -4.82 11.45
N GLN A 107 17.58 -5.71 12.39
CA GLN A 107 16.93 -5.32 13.64
C GLN A 107 17.78 -4.32 14.43
N PRO A 108 17.20 -3.19 14.89
CA PRO A 108 17.91 -2.20 15.69
C PRO A 108 18.44 -2.77 17.02
N VAL A 109 19.70 -2.48 17.34
CA VAL A 109 20.36 -2.94 18.58
C VAL A 109 20.83 -1.78 19.44
N ALA A 110 21.38 -0.74 18.79
CA ALA A 110 21.78 0.49 19.44
C ALA A 110 21.56 1.69 18.50
N ALA A 111 21.69 2.89 19.04
CA ALA A 111 21.69 4.12 18.26
C ALA A 111 22.75 5.08 18.77
N VAL A 112 23.31 5.86 17.84
CA VAL A 112 24.30 6.90 18.13
C VAL A 112 23.90 8.22 17.54
N LEU A 113 24.47 9.30 18.06
CA LEU A 113 24.21 10.67 17.65
C LEU A 113 25.48 11.31 17.10
N GLY A 114 25.32 12.12 16.05
CA GLY A 114 26.35 13.00 15.51
C GLY A 114 25.79 14.40 15.25
N ARG A 115 26.65 15.38 15.04
CA ARG A 115 26.26 16.76 14.65
C ARG A 115 25.84 16.81 13.19
N GLU A 116 26.37 15.87 12.39
CA GLU A 116 26.08 15.67 10.99
C GLU A 116 25.80 14.19 10.75
N ARG A 117 25.21 13.85 9.60
CA ARG A 117 24.85 12.47 9.25
C ARG A 117 26.07 11.55 9.25
N TYR A 118 27.16 11.99 8.59
CA TYR A 118 28.37 11.17 8.47
C TYR A 118 29.08 10.97 9.81
N GLU A 119 29.07 11.98 10.69
CA GLU A 119 29.60 11.82 12.06
C GLU A 119 28.79 10.77 12.86
N ALA A 120 27.48 10.71 12.65
CA ALA A 120 26.67 9.67 13.28
C ALA A 120 26.94 8.28 12.70
N GLU A 121 27.22 8.17 11.40
CA GLU A 121 27.61 6.91 10.74
C GLU A 121 28.98 6.46 11.26
N ASP A 122 29.99 7.33 11.32
CA ASP A 122 31.32 7.03 11.87
C ASP A 122 31.24 6.59 13.34
N ASN A 123 30.45 7.28 14.15
CA ASN A 123 30.25 6.91 15.56
C ASN A 123 29.57 5.53 15.71
N ALA A 124 28.75 5.10 14.73
CA ALA A 124 28.12 3.81 14.75
C ALA A 124 29.11 2.66 14.49
N GLU A 125 30.14 2.89 13.67
CA GLU A 125 31.21 1.92 13.42
C GLU A 125 32.06 1.63 14.65
N GLU A 126 32.11 2.55 15.63
CA GLU A 126 32.83 2.37 16.91
C GLU A 126 32.05 1.48 17.91
N ILE A 127 30.78 1.18 17.65
CA ILE A 127 29.96 0.39 18.56
C ILE A 127 30.23 -1.10 18.36
N ASP A 128 30.93 -1.70 19.30
CA ASP A 128 31.13 -3.15 19.33
C ASP A 128 29.91 -3.87 19.91
N VAL A 129 29.36 -4.81 19.16
CA VAL A 129 28.25 -5.66 19.60
C VAL A 129 28.66 -7.12 19.51
N GLN A 130 28.62 -7.81 20.64
CA GLN A 130 28.95 -9.22 20.72
C GLN A 130 27.69 -10.08 20.60
N TYR A 131 27.75 -11.03 19.68
CA TYR A 131 26.64 -11.95 19.39
C TYR A 131 27.04 -13.42 19.55
N GLU A 132 26.07 -14.22 19.95
CA GLU A 132 26.08 -15.68 19.81
C GLU A 132 25.09 -16.08 18.75
N PRO A 133 25.55 -16.43 17.51
CA PRO A 133 24.67 -16.79 16.41
C PRO A 133 23.82 -18.04 16.69
N LEU A 134 22.56 -18.02 16.24
CA LEU A 134 21.62 -19.13 16.32
C LEU A 134 21.09 -19.47 14.92
N ASN A 135 20.62 -20.71 14.74
CA ASN A 135 20.04 -21.14 13.48
C ASN A 135 18.71 -20.42 13.21
N PRO A 136 18.56 -19.68 12.09
CA PRO A 136 17.31 -19.02 11.76
C PRO A 136 16.29 -19.96 11.12
N VAL A 137 15.00 -19.63 11.28
CA VAL A 137 13.87 -20.27 10.63
C VAL A 137 13.45 -19.38 9.46
N MET A 138 13.79 -19.77 8.23
CA MET A 138 13.57 -18.94 7.04
C MET A 138 12.37 -19.37 6.19
N ASP A 139 12.05 -20.65 6.13
CA ASP A 139 10.95 -21.17 5.32
C ASP A 139 9.64 -21.17 6.10
N PRO A 140 8.57 -20.50 5.64
CA PRO A 140 7.29 -20.46 6.35
C PRO A 140 6.58 -21.81 6.45
N GLU A 141 6.82 -22.78 5.53
CA GLU A 141 6.26 -24.12 5.64
C GLU A 141 6.96 -24.93 6.74
N GLN A 142 8.29 -24.81 6.82
CA GLN A 142 9.05 -25.44 7.89
C GLN A 142 8.75 -24.79 9.24
N ALA A 143 8.51 -23.48 9.27
CA ALA A 143 8.21 -22.73 10.48
C ALA A 143 6.99 -23.28 11.26
N VAL A 144 6.00 -23.85 10.57
CA VAL A 144 4.80 -24.44 11.20
C VAL A 144 5.15 -25.52 12.21
N SER A 145 6.22 -26.28 11.97
CA SER A 145 6.65 -27.40 12.84
C SER A 145 8.03 -27.22 13.46
N ALA A 146 8.74 -26.13 13.15
CA ALA A 146 10.03 -25.81 13.73
C ALA A 146 9.89 -25.37 15.19
N GLU A 147 11.01 -25.40 15.93
CA GLU A 147 11.06 -24.78 17.25
C GLU A 147 10.69 -23.29 17.18
N PRO A 148 9.92 -22.78 18.17
CA PRO A 148 9.55 -21.38 18.18
C PRO A 148 10.78 -20.45 18.14
N ILE A 149 10.69 -19.41 17.30
CA ILE A 149 11.73 -18.37 17.25
C ILE A 149 11.74 -17.51 18.52
N HIS A 150 10.60 -17.42 19.21
CA HIS A 150 10.48 -16.81 20.52
C HIS A 150 10.25 -17.86 21.60
N PRO A 151 11.10 -17.93 22.63
CA PRO A 151 10.98 -18.93 23.70
C PRO A 151 9.65 -18.87 24.49
N SER A 152 8.97 -17.72 24.48
CA SER A 152 7.67 -17.52 25.13
C SER A 152 6.48 -18.10 24.36
N MET A 153 6.66 -18.50 23.11
CA MET A 153 5.61 -19.06 22.27
C MET A 153 5.66 -20.59 22.27
N SER A 154 4.50 -21.23 22.09
CA SER A 154 4.39 -22.68 21.90
C SER A 154 4.59 -23.15 20.47
N SER A 155 4.48 -22.26 19.49
CA SER A 155 4.72 -22.52 18.07
C SER A 155 5.01 -21.22 17.31
N ASN A 156 5.47 -21.32 16.05
CA ASN A 156 5.63 -20.15 15.18
C ASN A 156 4.32 -19.73 14.50
N VAL A 157 3.20 -20.39 14.74
CA VAL A 157 1.88 -19.97 14.22
C VAL A 157 1.38 -18.81 15.09
N ALA A 158 1.48 -17.58 14.56
CA ALA A 158 1.07 -16.37 15.24
C ALA A 158 -0.45 -16.11 15.14
N SER A 159 -1.06 -16.52 14.04
CA SER A 159 -2.50 -16.40 13.84
C SER A 159 -3.04 -17.57 13.05
N GLU A 160 -4.19 -18.07 13.46
CA GLU A 160 -4.95 -19.09 12.72
C GLU A 160 -6.42 -18.74 12.73
N SER A 161 -7.07 -18.86 11.58
CA SER A 161 -8.51 -18.64 11.45
C SER A 161 -9.12 -19.59 10.44
N THR A 162 -10.38 -19.92 10.66
CA THR A 162 -11.20 -20.69 9.72
C THR A 162 -12.37 -19.84 9.26
N LEU A 163 -12.52 -19.64 7.95
CA LEU A 163 -13.62 -18.90 7.35
C LEU A 163 -14.52 -19.84 6.55
N GLY A 164 -15.81 -19.57 6.63
CA GLY A 164 -16.83 -20.38 5.95
C GLY A 164 -17.02 -21.74 6.59
N LYS A 165 -18.10 -22.44 6.18
CA LYS A 165 -18.41 -23.76 6.67
C LYS A 165 -17.74 -24.82 5.80
N ASP A 166 -17.07 -25.79 6.42
CA ASP A 166 -16.52 -26.93 5.66
C ASP A 166 -17.61 -27.72 4.96
N PHE A 167 -17.29 -28.30 3.82
CA PHE A 167 -18.21 -29.01 2.98
C PHE A 167 -17.52 -30.14 2.21
N THR A 168 -18.30 -31.18 1.92
CA THR A 168 -17.94 -32.22 0.95
C THR A 168 -18.93 -32.15 -0.20
N ILE A 169 -18.42 -32.18 -1.43
CA ILE A 169 -19.22 -32.14 -2.64
C ILE A 169 -18.51 -32.99 -3.73
N LYS A 170 -19.31 -33.76 -4.47
CA LYS A 170 -18.83 -34.44 -5.68
C LYS A 170 -19.26 -33.63 -6.89
N THR A 171 -18.32 -33.23 -7.72
CA THR A 171 -18.58 -32.49 -8.95
C THR A 171 -17.84 -33.13 -10.12
N PRO A 172 -18.32 -32.94 -11.37
CA PRO A 172 -17.63 -33.43 -12.56
C PRO A 172 -16.22 -32.87 -12.75
N ILE A 173 -15.99 -31.66 -12.24
CA ILE A 173 -14.71 -30.95 -12.36
C ILE A 173 -14.25 -30.57 -10.95
N GLU A 174 -13.04 -30.99 -10.62
CA GLU A 174 -12.30 -30.60 -9.42
C GLU A 174 -10.90 -30.18 -9.86
N ILE A 175 -10.51 -28.97 -9.49
CA ILE A 175 -9.23 -28.35 -9.84
C ILE A 175 -8.49 -28.06 -8.55
N GLU A 176 -7.25 -28.53 -8.46
CA GLU A 176 -6.35 -28.20 -7.36
C GLU A 176 -5.10 -27.49 -7.92
N GLU A 177 -4.72 -26.39 -7.32
CA GLU A 177 -3.51 -25.62 -7.65
C GLU A 177 -2.84 -25.13 -6.37
N THR A 178 -1.52 -25.12 -6.35
CA THR A 178 -0.73 -24.41 -5.35
C THR A 178 -0.13 -23.18 -6.00
N LEU A 179 -0.43 -22.02 -5.42
CA LEU A 179 -0.08 -20.72 -5.95
C LEU A 179 0.71 -19.94 -4.89
N SER A 180 1.71 -19.15 -5.27
CA SER A 180 2.46 -18.33 -4.33
C SER A 180 2.79 -16.94 -4.86
N MET A 181 2.96 -16.01 -3.95
CA MET A 181 3.48 -14.66 -4.18
C MET A 181 4.66 -14.44 -3.24
N ALA A 182 5.81 -14.08 -3.79
CA ALA A 182 7.00 -13.78 -2.99
C ALA A 182 6.79 -12.52 -2.14
N ARG A 183 7.65 -12.35 -1.11
CA ARG A 183 7.72 -11.09 -0.37
C ARG A 183 8.26 -9.99 -1.26
N VAL A 184 7.71 -8.78 -1.12
CA VAL A 184 8.07 -7.58 -1.88
C VAL A 184 8.24 -6.40 -0.95
N VAL A 185 9.26 -5.58 -1.17
CA VAL A 185 9.48 -4.33 -0.42
C VAL A 185 8.75 -3.19 -1.14
N PRO A 186 7.91 -2.40 -0.45
CA PRO A 186 7.42 -1.15 -1.01
C PRO A 186 8.60 -0.19 -1.25
N ASN A 187 8.77 0.31 -2.46
CA ASN A 187 9.92 1.14 -2.83
C ASN A 187 9.52 2.59 -3.16
N PRO A 188 9.14 3.43 -2.15
CA PRO A 188 8.97 4.86 -2.38
C PRO A 188 10.32 5.52 -2.71
N LEU A 189 10.30 6.59 -3.51
CA LEU A 189 11.51 7.33 -3.86
C LEU A 189 12.16 7.96 -2.62
N GLU A 190 11.37 8.62 -1.78
CA GLU A 190 11.77 9.04 -0.44
C GLU A 190 11.67 7.85 0.52
N THR A 191 12.76 7.49 1.18
CA THR A 191 12.80 6.49 2.25
C THR A 191 12.06 6.99 3.49
N ARG A 192 12.07 6.21 4.59
CA ARG A 192 11.46 6.64 5.86
C ARG A 192 12.30 7.72 6.54
N GLY A 193 11.66 8.60 7.30
CA GLY A 193 12.37 9.60 8.08
C GLY A 193 11.44 10.46 8.94
N LEU A 194 12.04 11.09 9.95
CA LEU A 194 11.40 12.06 10.83
C LEU A 194 12.42 13.03 11.43
N VAL A 195 11.89 14.16 11.91
CA VAL A 195 12.60 15.03 12.85
C VAL A 195 11.77 15.10 14.12
N ALA A 196 12.37 14.79 15.26
CA ALA A 196 11.77 14.90 16.58
C ALA A 196 12.36 16.11 17.32
N SER A 197 11.51 16.92 17.95
CA SER A 197 11.91 18.07 18.79
C SER A 197 11.10 18.04 20.08
N TYR A 198 11.77 18.29 21.22
CA TYR A 198 11.13 18.30 22.54
C TYR A 198 11.44 19.59 23.29
N ASP A 199 10.39 20.36 23.64
CA ASP A 199 10.52 21.65 24.33
C ASP A 199 10.50 21.55 25.88
N GLY A 200 10.44 20.34 26.40
CA GLY A 200 10.30 20.04 27.85
C GLY A 200 8.86 19.66 28.25
N SER A 201 7.89 19.88 27.38
CA SER A 201 6.47 19.55 27.60
C SER A 201 5.84 18.79 26.42
N VAL A 202 6.13 19.20 25.20
CA VAL A 202 5.55 18.65 23.96
C VAL A 202 6.63 18.07 23.07
N LEU A 203 6.43 16.82 22.68
CA LEU A 203 7.18 16.14 21.62
C LEU A 203 6.56 16.48 20.27
N THR A 204 7.23 17.26 19.45
CA THR A 204 6.80 17.61 18.09
C THR A 204 7.56 16.75 17.09
N ILE A 205 6.84 16.03 16.25
CA ILE A 205 7.36 15.13 15.19
C ILE A 205 7.01 15.71 13.83
N TYR A 206 8.02 15.99 13.01
CA TYR A 206 7.86 16.30 11.59
C TYR A 206 8.05 15.00 10.80
N ALA A 207 7.02 14.57 10.08
CA ALA A 207 6.89 13.18 9.65
C ALA A 207 6.68 13.03 8.14
N SER A 208 7.42 12.10 7.54
CA SER A 208 7.06 11.49 6.26
C SER A 208 6.14 10.29 6.53
N THR A 209 4.81 10.52 6.54
CA THR A 209 3.83 9.55 7.03
C THR A 209 2.56 9.46 6.19
N GLN A 210 1.86 8.33 6.29
CA GLN A 210 0.50 8.12 5.77
C GLN A 210 -0.58 8.52 6.79
N SER A 211 -0.24 8.64 8.08
CA SER A 211 -1.18 8.97 9.15
C SER A 211 -0.50 9.66 10.32
N VAL A 212 -0.79 10.94 10.50
CA VAL A 212 -0.30 11.68 11.67
C VAL A 212 -0.93 11.19 12.97
N PHE A 213 -2.17 10.69 12.91
CA PHE A 213 -2.89 10.23 14.10
C PHE A 213 -2.42 8.86 14.57
N SER A 214 -2.19 7.91 13.66
CA SER A 214 -1.60 6.61 14.03
C SER A 214 -0.19 6.76 14.60
N TRP A 215 0.61 7.70 14.07
CA TRP A 215 1.92 7.99 14.65
C TRP A 215 1.81 8.61 16.03
N LYS A 216 0.90 9.57 16.20
CA LYS A 216 0.64 10.18 17.51
C LYS A 216 0.28 9.12 18.54
N GLU A 217 -0.70 8.26 18.23
CA GLU A 217 -1.12 7.17 19.10
C GLU A 217 0.02 6.20 19.43
N GLY A 218 0.82 5.83 18.43
CA GLY A 218 1.97 4.96 18.62
C GLY A 218 3.03 5.57 19.52
N PHE A 219 3.36 6.87 19.39
CA PHE A 219 4.26 7.57 20.31
C PHE A 219 3.67 7.67 21.73
N GLU A 220 2.38 7.96 21.86
CA GLU A 220 1.71 8.02 23.16
C GLU A 220 1.78 6.69 23.90
N GLN A 221 1.45 5.61 23.23
CA GLN A 221 1.45 4.26 23.81
C GLN A 221 2.88 3.78 24.14
N SER A 222 3.80 3.86 23.19
CA SER A 222 5.15 3.32 23.36
C SER A 222 6.03 4.16 24.29
N LEU A 223 5.81 5.47 24.41
CA LEU A 223 6.59 6.37 25.25
C LEU A 223 5.89 6.73 26.57
N GLY A 224 4.66 6.27 26.79
CA GLY A 224 3.85 6.60 27.97
C GLY A 224 3.43 8.08 28.02
N LEU A 225 3.37 8.76 26.87
CA LEU A 225 2.95 10.16 26.74
C LEU A 225 1.42 10.26 26.62
N LYS A 226 0.88 11.45 26.86
CA LYS A 226 -0.57 11.70 26.80
C LYS A 226 -0.90 12.75 25.72
N GLY A 227 -2.13 12.71 25.26
CA GLY A 227 -2.68 13.40 24.11
C GLY A 227 -2.18 14.80 23.71
N ASP A 228 -1.94 15.69 24.65
CA ASP A 228 -1.41 17.04 24.41
C ASP A 228 0.13 17.13 24.42
N GLN A 229 0.79 16.04 24.85
CA GLN A 229 2.24 15.97 24.92
C GLN A 229 2.89 15.50 23.60
N VAL A 230 2.08 15.06 22.62
CA VAL A 230 2.57 14.62 21.30
C VAL A 230 1.85 15.40 20.21
N ARG A 231 2.62 16.03 19.33
CA ARG A 231 2.15 16.68 18.12
C ARG A 231 2.88 16.09 16.91
N VAL A 232 2.13 15.65 15.92
CA VAL A 232 2.68 15.11 14.66
C VAL A 232 2.24 16.01 13.52
N ILE A 233 3.20 16.49 12.74
CA ILE A 233 3.02 17.39 11.60
C ILE A 233 3.51 16.66 10.36
N GLN A 234 2.66 16.52 9.36
CA GLN A 234 3.06 15.94 8.08
C GLN A 234 3.98 16.86 7.32
N MET A 235 5.00 16.27 6.68
CA MET A 235 5.80 16.90 5.62
C MET A 235 5.33 16.42 4.25
N ASP A 236 5.80 17.04 3.17
CA ASP A 236 5.66 16.44 1.84
C ASP A 236 6.24 15.02 1.87
N THR A 237 5.55 14.09 1.24
CA THR A 237 5.91 12.67 1.31
C THR A 237 6.13 12.12 -0.09
N GLY A 238 7.36 11.69 -0.37
CA GLY A 238 7.83 11.19 -1.67
C GLY A 238 7.48 9.72 -1.93
N GLY A 239 6.19 9.39 -1.77
CA GLY A 239 5.67 8.02 -1.86
C GLY A 239 5.63 7.32 -0.51
N ALA A 240 4.78 6.28 -0.41
CA ALA A 240 4.69 5.45 0.80
C ALA A 240 4.31 4.00 0.49
N PHE A 241 3.25 3.75 -0.26
CA PHE A 241 2.77 2.43 -0.73
C PHE A 241 2.48 1.40 0.38
N GLY A 242 2.37 1.85 1.63
CA GLY A 242 2.14 1.03 2.82
C GLY A 242 3.25 1.17 3.87
N SER A 243 4.50 1.40 3.47
CA SER A 243 5.67 1.40 4.37
C SER A 243 5.76 2.56 5.37
N LYS A 244 4.91 3.57 5.28
CA LYS A 244 4.93 4.75 6.16
C LYS A 244 3.63 4.91 6.98
N GLY A 245 2.87 3.82 7.14
CA GLY A 245 1.59 3.84 7.85
C GLY A 245 1.73 3.79 9.37
N GLY A 246 2.52 2.86 9.87
CA GLY A 246 2.70 2.59 11.29
C GLY A 246 3.94 3.23 11.91
N ILE A 247 4.13 2.95 13.21
CA ILE A 247 5.34 3.28 13.96
C ILE A 247 6.40 2.21 13.68
N TYR A 248 7.67 2.64 13.66
CA TYR A 248 8.85 1.79 13.57
C TYR A 248 9.79 2.01 14.76
N PRO A 249 10.63 1.03 15.10
CA PRO A 249 11.61 1.15 16.19
C PRO A 249 12.44 2.43 16.12
N GLU A 250 12.93 2.77 14.94
CA GLU A 250 13.78 3.94 14.71
C GLU A 250 13.10 5.26 15.08
N TYR A 251 11.76 5.33 14.92
CA TYR A 251 11.00 6.53 15.25
C TYR A 251 10.94 6.76 16.76
N LEU A 252 10.76 5.68 17.53
CA LEU A 252 10.75 5.73 18.99
C LEU A 252 12.12 6.13 19.55
N VAL A 253 13.18 5.54 18.98
CA VAL A 253 14.57 5.85 19.39
C VAL A 253 14.91 7.31 19.06
N THR A 254 14.48 7.84 17.90
CA THR A 254 14.69 9.23 17.53
C THR A 254 13.95 10.18 18.47
N ALA A 255 12.71 9.88 18.81
CA ALA A 255 11.92 10.65 19.77
C ALA A 255 12.54 10.64 21.16
N TYR A 256 12.97 9.45 21.64
CA TYR A 256 13.68 9.34 22.90
C TYR A 256 14.99 10.15 22.94
N ALA A 257 15.78 10.07 21.87
CA ALA A 257 17.03 10.83 21.76
C ALA A 257 16.78 12.35 21.82
N ALA A 258 15.71 12.86 21.18
CA ALA A 258 15.31 14.27 21.26
C ALA A 258 14.89 14.67 22.69
N MET A 259 14.13 13.83 23.38
CA MET A 259 13.71 14.06 24.76
C MET A 259 14.91 14.05 25.73
N LYS A 260 15.84 13.11 25.56
CA LYS A 260 17.05 12.95 26.37
C LYS A 260 18.01 14.13 26.20
N THR A 261 18.27 14.53 24.97
CA THR A 261 19.25 15.60 24.67
C THR A 261 18.66 16.99 24.77
N LYS A 262 17.33 17.15 24.76
CA LYS A 262 16.58 18.41 24.62
C LYS A 262 17.02 19.20 23.38
N ARG A 263 17.40 18.51 22.32
CA ARG A 263 17.78 19.04 21.02
C ARG A 263 16.94 18.39 19.93
N PRO A 264 16.68 19.06 18.82
CA PRO A 264 16.07 18.39 17.67
C PRO A 264 16.97 17.23 17.20
N VAL A 265 16.35 16.08 16.87
CA VAL A 265 17.05 14.92 16.33
C VAL A 265 16.39 14.50 15.03
N LYS A 266 17.19 14.34 13.99
CA LYS A 266 16.77 13.83 12.67
C LYS A 266 17.27 12.41 12.49
N TRP A 267 16.39 11.56 11.97
CA TRP A 267 16.75 10.28 11.38
C TRP A 267 16.17 10.17 9.98
N THR A 268 17.00 9.80 9.01
CA THR A 268 16.61 9.47 7.64
C THR A 268 17.23 8.14 7.25
N GLU A 269 16.40 7.24 6.79
CA GLU A 269 16.76 5.90 6.38
C GLU A 269 17.56 5.92 5.07
N SER A 270 18.64 5.15 4.99
CA SER A 270 19.31 4.88 3.72
C SER A 270 18.51 3.87 2.86
N ARG A 271 18.76 3.81 1.57
CA ARG A 271 18.08 2.83 0.69
C ARG A 271 18.40 1.38 1.06
N TYR A 272 19.61 1.11 1.50
CA TYR A 272 20.01 -0.21 1.98
C TYR A 272 19.22 -0.61 3.24
N GLU A 273 19.13 0.28 4.22
CA GLU A 273 18.32 0.05 5.42
C GLU A 273 16.84 -0.16 5.06
N HIS A 274 16.32 0.62 4.10
CA HIS A 274 14.94 0.50 3.64
C HIS A 274 14.62 -0.89 3.12
N LEU A 275 15.47 -1.44 2.26
CA LEU A 275 15.28 -2.77 1.69
C LEU A 275 15.36 -3.87 2.77
N MET A 276 16.24 -3.69 3.77
CA MET A 276 16.55 -4.68 4.80
C MET A 276 15.56 -4.61 5.99
N ALA A 277 15.14 -3.42 6.42
CA ALA A 277 14.47 -3.20 7.70
C ALA A 277 13.07 -2.56 7.61
N THR A 278 12.58 -2.26 6.40
CA THR A 278 11.20 -1.82 6.20
C THR A 278 10.29 -3.03 6.02
N ASP A 279 9.07 -2.92 6.52
CA ASP A 279 8.03 -3.95 6.37
C ASP A 279 7.85 -4.38 4.93
N GLN A 280 7.73 -5.68 4.71
CA GLN A 280 7.54 -6.28 3.39
C GLN A 280 6.10 -6.77 3.24
N GLY A 281 5.53 -6.61 2.03
CA GLY A 281 4.20 -7.13 1.72
C GLY A 281 4.23 -8.47 0.99
N ARG A 282 3.07 -8.99 0.64
CA ARG A 282 2.83 -10.27 -0.05
C ARG A 282 3.26 -11.47 0.79
N GLY A 283 4.24 -12.27 0.37
CA GLY A 283 4.78 -13.38 1.16
C GLY A 283 3.73 -14.43 1.52
N SER A 284 2.95 -14.94 0.53
CA SER A 284 1.87 -15.88 0.82
C SER A 284 1.84 -17.05 -0.16
N ARG A 285 1.33 -18.18 0.32
CA ARG A 285 1.09 -19.40 -0.47
C ARG A 285 -0.31 -19.93 -0.18
N ALA A 286 -1.00 -20.35 -1.23
CA ALA A 286 -2.35 -20.90 -1.14
C ALA A 286 -2.47 -22.22 -1.88
N LYS A 287 -2.93 -23.27 -1.20
CA LYS A 287 -3.43 -24.49 -1.82
C LYS A 287 -4.93 -24.31 -2.06
N MET A 288 -5.30 -24.15 -3.32
CA MET A 288 -6.66 -23.86 -3.75
C MET A 288 -7.34 -25.08 -4.35
N ARG A 289 -8.62 -25.30 -4.01
CA ARG A 289 -9.48 -26.30 -4.66
C ARG A 289 -10.77 -25.67 -5.13
N LEU A 290 -11.09 -25.86 -6.41
CA LEU A 290 -12.32 -25.36 -7.03
C LEU A 290 -13.15 -26.53 -7.53
N TYR A 291 -14.45 -26.50 -7.22
CA TYR A 291 -15.44 -27.50 -7.59
C TYR A 291 -16.43 -26.90 -8.57
N SER A 292 -16.62 -27.52 -9.74
CA SER A 292 -17.48 -26.97 -10.80
C SER A 292 -18.33 -28.07 -11.48
N ASP A 293 -19.44 -27.65 -12.05
CA ASP A 293 -20.15 -28.50 -13.01
C ASP A 293 -19.49 -28.43 -14.42
N ARG A 294 -19.92 -29.32 -15.34
CA ARG A 294 -19.40 -29.37 -16.72
C ARG A 294 -19.63 -28.12 -17.53
N HIS A 295 -20.53 -27.24 -17.07
CA HIS A 295 -20.85 -25.99 -17.71
C HIS A 295 -20.03 -24.82 -17.15
N GLY A 296 -19.01 -25.04 -16.31
CA GLY A 296 -18.17 -24.03 -15.74
C GLY A 296 -18.84 -23.18 -14.65
N LYS A 297 -19.93 -23.69 -14.02
CA LYS A 297 -20.53 -23.03 -12.86
C LYS A 297 -19.88 -23.55 -11.58
N VAL A 298 -19.18 -22.66 -10.87
CA VAL A 298 -18.52 -22.96 -9.58
C VAL A 298 -19.56 -23.33 -8.54
N LYS A 299 -19.36 -24.46 -7.89
CA LYS A 299 -20.20 -25.01 -6.81
C LYS A 299 -19.56 -24.84 -5.44
N GLY A 300 -18.23 -24.76 -5.40
CA GLY A 300 -17.50 -24.59 -4.15
C GLY A 300 -16.05 -24.16 -4.36
N LEU A 301 -15.47 -23.58 -3.31
CA LEU A 301 -14.07 -23.16 -3.23
C LEU A 301 -13.50 -23.53 -1.87
N LYS A 302 -12.34 -24.17 -1.83
CA LYS A 302 -11.57 -24.39 -0.60
C LYS A 302 -10.17 -23.78 -0.75
N ALA A 303 -9.63 -23.31 0.36
CA ALA A 303 -8.27 -22.79 0.44
C ALA A 303 -7.58 -23.22 1.73
N ASP A 304 -6.30 -23.54 1.66
CA ASP A 304 -5.36 -23.59 2.78
C ASP A 304 -4.30 -22.54 2.49
N LEU A 305 -4.26 -21.51 3.33
CA LEU A 305 -3.45 -20.31 3.10
C LEU A 305 -2.40 -20.18 4.20
N LEU A 306 -1.15 -19.97 3.79
CA LEU A 306 -0.01 -19.70 4.66
C LEU A 306 0.57 -18.33 4.32
N VAL A 307 0.79 -17.50 5.33
CA VAL A 307 1.36 -16.15 5.19
C VAL A 307 2.61 -16.05 6.05
N ASP A 308 3.71 -15.62 5.43
CA ASP A 308 5.00 -15.39 6.09
C ASP A 308 4.99 -14.02 6.79
N GLY A 309 4.85 -14.05 8.11
CA GLY A 309 4.68 -12.86 8.95
C GLY A 309 5.97 -12.15 9.34
N GLY A 310 7.12 -12.78 9.15
CA GLY A 310 8.40 -12.27 9.68
C GLY A 310 8.54 -12.51 11.17
N ALA A 311 9.41 -11.73 11.82
CA ALA A 311 9.98 -12.09 13.13
C ALA A 311 9.08 -11.86 14.35
N TYR A 312 8.01 -11.07 14.22
CA TYR A 312 7.19 -10.72 15.39
C TYR A 312 5.70 -10.89 15.13
N PRO A 313 4.90 -11.32 16.13
CA PRO A 313 3.46 -11.54 16.01
C PRO A 313 2.69 -10.22 16.06
N MET A 314 2.97 -9.30 15.12
CA MET A 314 2.33 -8.00 15.01
C MET A 314 2.19 -7.58 13.55
N GLY A 315 1.47 -6.49 13.32
CA GLY A 315 1.28 -5.97 11.97
C GLY A 315 0.54 -6.94 11.06
N GLY A 316 1.02 -7.07 9.83
CA GLY A 316 0.35 -7.82 8.76
C GLY A 316 0.03 -9.27 9.08
N VAL A 317 0.85 -9.98 9.84
CA VAL A 317 0.65 -11.39 10.15
C VAL A 317 -0.62 -11.65 10.97
N MET A 318 -1.08 -10.68 11.74
CA MET A 318 -2.25 -10.82 12.60
C MET A 318 -3.56 -10.70 11.81
N TRP A 319 -3.64 -9.84 10.79
CA TRP A 319 -4.86 -9.57 10.05
C TRP A 319 -4.85 -10.05 8.59
N SER A 320 -3.69 -10.09 7.94
CA SER A 320 -3.59 -10.37 6.50
C SER A 320 -4.10 -11.75 6.10
N PRO A 321 -3.83 -12.85 6.86
CA PRO A 321 -4.35 -14.17 6.49
C PRO A 321 -5.89 -14.18 6.40
N TRP A 322 -6.55 -13.63 7.42
CA TRP A 322 -8.00 -13.49 7.44
C TRP A 322 -8.51 -12.58 6.32
N TRP A 323 -7.83 -11.45 6.09
CA TRP A 323 -8.24 -10.45 5.10
C TRP A 323 -8.13 -10.96 3.66
N ILE A 324 -7.10 -11.76 3.35
CA ILE A 324 -6.97 -12.45 2.08
C ILE A 324 -8.16 -13.42 1.90
N ALA A 325 -8.39 -14.29 2.88
CA ALA A 325 -9.48 -15.29 2.81
C ALA A 325 -10.86 -14.64 2.68
N TYR A 326 -11.13 -13.56 3.41
CA TYR A 326 -12.38 -12.82 3.33
C TYR A 326 -12.74 -12.42 1.89
N GLN A 327 -11.76 -12.18 1.04
CA GLN A 327 -11.92 -11.69 -0.33
C GLN A 327 -11.75 -12.78 -1.42
N LEU A 328 -11.42 -14.02 -1.07
CA LEU A 328 -11.13 -15.10 -2.03
C LEU A 328 -12.28 -15.47 -2.97
N THR A 329 -13.51 -15.02 -2.71
CA THR A 329 -14.61 -15.21 -3.67
C THR A 329 -14.61 -14.17 -4.79
N GLY A 330 -13.85 -13.09 -4.65
CA GLY A 330 -13.78 -12.01 -5.62
C GLY A 330 -15.16 -11.48 -6.02
N PRO A 331 -15.39 -11.12 -7.29
CA PRO A 331 -16.66 -10.62 -7.79
C PRO A 331 -17.69 -11.75 -8.06
N TYR A 332 -17.43 -12.98 -7.62
CA TYR A 332 -18.21 -14.16 -8.00
C TYR A 332 -19.24 -14.57 -6.94
N ALA A 333 -20.37 -15.08 -7.42
CA ALA A 333 -21.43 -15.67 -6.58
C ALA A 333 -21.13 -17.16 -6.30
N ILE A 334 -20.13 -17.41 -5.45
CA ILE A 334 -19.77 -18.76 -4.98
C ILE A 334 -20.58 -19.07 -3.73
N SER A 335 -21.34 -20.16 -3.75
CA SER A 335 -22.31 -20.49 -2.69
C SER A 335 -21.73 -21.29 -1.53
N LYS A 336 -20.63 -22.00 -1.74
CA LYS A 336 -19.92 -22.77 -0.72
C LYS A 336 -18.44 -22.37 -0.77
N ALA A 337 -17.90 -21.97 0.36
CA ALA A 337 -16.48 -21.71 0.47
C ALA A 337 -16.00 -22.02 1.89
N HIS A 338 -14.77 -22.51 1.99
CA HIS A 338 -14.09 -22.82 3.24
C HIS A 338 -12.60 -22.48 3.10
N ALA A 339 -12.04 -21.81 4.08
CA ALA A 339 -10.62 -21.48 4.11
C ALA A 339 -10.06 -21.70 5.51
N VAL A 340 -8.91 -22.37 5.59
CA VAL A 340 -8.03 -22.39 6.75
C VAL A 340 -6.88 -21.48 6.43
N VAL A 341 -6.57 -20.54 7.33
CA VAL A 341 -5.57 -19.50 7.06
C VAL A 341 -4.66 -19.34 8.28
N ARG A 342 -3.35 -19.31 8.02
CA ARG A 342 -2.33 -19.25 9.04
C ARG A 342 -1.31 -18.15 8.72
N GLY A 343 -0.97 -17.36 9.74
CA GLY A 343 0.17 -16.47 9.74
C GLY A 343 1.28 -17.05 10.58
N VAL A 344 2.47 -17.20 10.03
CA VAL A 344 3.60 -17.86 10.69
C VAL A 344 4.79 -16.92 10.82
N LEU A 345 5.56 -17.10 11.89
CA LEU A 345 6.77 -16.33 12.17
C LEU A 345 7.99 -16.98 11.51
N THR A 346 8.86 -16.14 10.98
CA THR A 346 10.16 -16.50 10.40
C THR A 346 11.20 -15.45 10.78
N ASN A 347 12.49 -15.77 10.69
CA ASN A 347 13.56 -14.82 10.99
C ASN A 347 13.81 -13.82 9.85
N LYS A 348 12.74 -13.18 9.37
CA LYS A 348 12.75 -12.10 8.39
C LYS A 348 12.14 -10.83 8.99
N VAL A 349 12.36 -9.68 8.36
CA VAL A 349 11.66 -8.44 8.76
C VAL A 349 10.15 -8.67 8.80
N ILE A 350 9.43 -7.94 9.65
CA ILE A 350 7.98 -8.12 9.82
C ILE A 350 7.21 -7.89 8.51
N MET A 351 6.05 -8.52 8.42
CA MET A 351 5.12 -8.28 7.33
C MET A 351 4.30 -7.02 7.61
N GLY A 352 4.20 -6.17 6.60
CA GLY A 352 3.36 -4.97 6.61
C GLY A 352 2.53 -4.82 5.33
N PRO A 353 1.73 -3.77 5.24
CA PRO A 353 0.93 -3.53 4.04
C PRO A 353 1.83 -3.09 2.86
N TYR A 354 1.61 -3.69 1.70
CA TYR A 354 2.03 -3.15 0.41
C TYR A 354 0.80 -2.90 -0.45
N ARG A 355 0.81 -1.85 -1.27
CA ARG A 355 -0.31 -1.35 -2.09
C ARG A 355 -1.27 -2.46 -2.53
N GLY A 356 -2.49 -2.43 -1.99
CA GLY A 356 -3.49 -3.49 -2.15
C GLY A 356 -3.72 -4.36 -0.91
N ALA A 357 -2.68 -4.67 -0.13
CA ALA A 357 -2.71 -5.34 1.18
C ALA A 357 -3.75 -6.48 1.29
N GLY A 358 -3.41 -7.68 0.81
CA GLY A 358 -4.25 -8.88 0.82
C GLY A 358 -5.26 -8.98 -0.34
N ARG A 359 -5.65 -7.86 -0.97
CA ARG A 359 -6.54 -7.87 -2.14
C ARG A 359 -5.87 -8.42 -3.39
N PRO A 360 -4.60 -8.08 -3.71
CA PRO A 360 -3.86 -8.67 -4.81
C PRO A 360 -3.72 -10.18 -4.68
N GLU A 361 -3.38 -10.67 -3.49
CA GLU A 361 -3.24 -12.09 -3.18
C GLU A 361 -4.56 -12.82 -3.42
N ALA A 362 -5.66 -12.32 -2.84
CA ALA A 362 -6.98 -12.91 -3.01
C ALA A 362 -7.43 -12.94 -4.47
N ALA A 363 -7.23 -11.84 -5.21
CA ALA A 363 -7.58 -11.75 -6.61
C ALA A 363 -6.71 -12.67 -7.47
N PHE A 364 -5.40 -12.69 -7.22
CA PHE A 364 -4.49 -13.60 -7.92
C PHE A 364 -4.96 -15.04 -7.76
N TYR A 365 -5.19 -15.49 -6.55
CA TYR A 365 -5.59 -16.88 -6.30
C TYR A 365 -6.92 -17.26 -6.98
N VAL A 366 -7.97 -16.45 -6.80
CA VAL A 366 -9.28 -16.80 -7.40
C VAL A 366 -9.29 -16.66 -8.93
N GLU A 367 -8.63 -15.66 -9.48
CA GLU A 367 -8.58 -15.45 -10.94
C GLU A 367 -7.77 -16.55 -11.65
N ARG A 368 -6.67 -17.02 -11.02
CA ARG A 368 -5.94 -18.19 -11.52
C ARG A 368 -6.83 -19.45 -11.55
N MET A 369 -7.65 -19.67 -10.50
CA MET A 369 -8.60 -20.78 -10.49
C MET A 369 -9.68 -20.65 -11.57
N MET A 370 -10.12 -19.41 -11.87
CA MET A 370 -11.05 -19.16 -12.99
C MET A 370 -10.41 -19.42 -14.35
N ASP A 371 -9.12 -19.14 -14.51
CA ASP A 371 -8.37 -19.48 -15.74
C ASP A 371 -8.24 -21.00 -15.91
N ARG A 372 -7.92 -21.74 -14.84
CA ARG A 372 -7.88 -23.20 -14.87
C ARG A 372 -9.25 -23.79 -15.22
N LEU A 373 -10.32 -23.18 -14.70
CA LEU A 373 -11.69 -23.62 -15.02
C LEU A 373 -12.02 -23.35 -16.49
N ALA A 374 -11.54 -22.24 -17.07
CA ALA A 374 -11.69 -21.96 -18.49
C ALA A 374 -10.98 -23.02 -19.35
N ASP A 375 -9.74 -23.37 -18.99
CA ASP A 375 -8.93 -24.38 -19.68
C ASP A 375 -9.59 -25.77 -19.59
N GLU A 376 -10.05 -26.19 -18.41
CA GLU A 376 -10.65 -27.51 -18.17
C GLU A 376 -12.00 -27.68 -18.88
N THR A 377 -12.77 -26.61 -19.01
CA THR A 377 -14.09 -26.63 -19.65
C THR A 377 -14.05 -26.29 -21.14
N GLY A 378 -12.94 -25.77 -21.66
CA GLY A 378 -12.84 -25.21 -22.99
C GLY A 378 -13.63 -23.91 -23.18
N LEU A 379 -14.10 -23.30 -22.09
CA LEU A 379 -14.85 -22.06 -22.12
C LEU A 379 -13.90 -20.85 -22.30
N ASP A 380 -14.44 -19.82 -22.91
CA ASP A 380 -13.76 -18.55 -23.01
C ASP A 380 -13.55 -17.87 -21.64
N GLN A 381 -12.44 -17.15 -21.45
CA GLN A 381 -12.08 -16.48 -20.20
C GLN A 381 -13.18 -15.51 -19.70
N ALA A 382 -13.83 -14.76 -20.62
CA ALA A 382 -14.93 -13.87 -20.25
C ALA A 382 -16.19 -14.64 -19.92
N GLU A 383 -16.47 -15.71 -20.67
CA GLU A 383 -17.66 -16.53 -20.46
C GLU A 383 -17.67 -17.20 -19.08
N VAL A 384 -16.56 -17.84 -18.67
CA VAL A 384 -16.49 -18.50 -17.35
C VAL A 384 -16.67 -17.47 -16.22
N ARG A 385 -16.11 -16.27 -16.36
CA ARG A 385 -16.28 -15.19 -15.38
C ARG A 385 -17.72 -14.68 -15.31
N LEU A 386 -18.36 -14.43 -16.46
CA LEU A 386 -19.75 -13.99 -16.53
C LEU A 386 -20.76 -15.03 -16.03
N ARG A 387 -20.48 -16.34 -16.20
CA ARG A 387 -21.31 -17.41 -15.61
C ARG A 387 -21.32 -17.39 -14.10
N ASN A 388 -20.20 -17.00 -13.50
CA ASN A 388 -20.01 -17.03 -12.06
C ASN A 388 -20.22 -15.67 -11.40
N ALA A 389 -20.26 -14.57 -12.15
CA ALA A 389 -20.49 -13.23 -11.63
C ALA A 389 -21.86 -13.10 -10.93
N ALA A 390 -21.91 -12.27 -9.88
CA ALA A 390 -23.11 -12.02 -9.11
C ALA A 390 -24.13 -11.21 -9.94
N ILE A 391 -25.34 -11.78 -10.11
CA ILE A 391 -26.44 -11.14 -10.84
C ILE A 391 -27.17 -10.12 -9.96
N ARG A 392 -27.18 -10.36 -8.64
CA ARG A 392 -27.80 -9.53 -7.59
C ARG A 392 -26.76 -9.26 -6.50
N PRO A 393 -26.95 -8.23 -5.67
CA PRO A 393 -26.11 -8.08 -4.47
C PRO A 393 -26.04 -9.40 -3.71
N ASN A 394 -24.84 -9.77 -3.31
CA ASN A 394 -24.54 -11.08 -2.72
C ASN A 394 -23.69 -10.95 -1.46
N ARG A 395 -23.82 -11.88 -0.56
CA ARG A 395 -22.90 -12.07 0.56
C ARG A 395 -22.21 -13.42 0.41
N SER A 396 -20.89 -13.41 0.33
CA SER A 396 -20.11 -14.64 0.20
C SER A 396 -20.16 -15.48 1.48
N PRO A 397 -19.82 -16.78 1.42
CA PRO A 397 -19.68 -17.62 2.61
C PRO A 397 -18.63 -17.10 3.61
N PHE A 398 -17.68 -16.28 3.15
CA PHE A 398 -16.69 -15.61 3.99
C PHE A 398 -17.17 -14.28 4.58
N GLY A 399 -18.40 -13.86 4.28
CA GLY A 399 -19.01 -12.65 4.80
C GLY A 399 -18.90 -11.43 3.90
N LEU A 400 -18.07 -11.45 2.84
CA LEU A 400 -17.92 -10.35 1.89
C LEU A 400 -19.25 -10.02 1.22
N ARG A 401 -19.69 -8.79 1.33
CA ARG A 401 -20.86 -8.26 0.61
C ARG A 401 -20.38 -7.59 -0.67
N ILE A 402 -20.92 -7.99 -1.80
CA ILE A 402 -20.62 -7.40 -3.11
C ILE A 402 -21.91 -6.93 -3.79
N PRO A 403 -21.88 -5.80 -4.50
CA PRO A 403 -22.95 -5.41 -5.44
C PRO A 403 -23.11 -6.46 -6.56
N ALA A 404 -24.14 -6.32 -7.39
CA ALA A 404 -24.24 -7.11 -8.61
C ALA A 404 -23.04 -6.82 -9.53
N SER A 405 -22.15 -7.81 -9.73
CA SER A 405 -20.95 -7.64 -10.54
C SER A 405 -21.14 -7.92 -12.03
N LYS A 406 -22.12 -8.76 -12.39
CA LYS A 406 -22.32 -9.20 -13.78
C LYS A 406 -22.59 -8.06 -14.78
N PRO A 407 -23.41 -7.02 -14.45
CA PRO A 407 -23.61 -5.89 -15.34
C PRO A 407 -22.30 -5.15 -15.63
N PHE A 408 -21.53 -4.83 -14.58
CA PHE A 408 -20.24 -4.17 -14.72
C PHE A 408 -19.24 -5.00 -15.54
N LEU A 409 -19.14 -6.31 -15.31
CA LEU A 409 -18.19 -7.16 -16.04
C LEU A 409 -18.53 -7.23 -17.54
N ARG A 410 -19.83 -7.25 -17.92
CA ARG A 410 -20.25 -7.16 -19.32
C ARG A 410 -19.80 -5.86 -19.96
N GLU A 411 -20.04 -4.75 -19.29
CA GLU A 411 -19.61 -3.42 -19.73
C GLU A 411 -18.08 -3.36 -19.88
N ALA A 412 -17.35 -3.80 -18.84
CA ALA A 412 -15.89 -3.79 -18.82
C ALA A 412 -15.29 -4.63 -19.95
N PHE A 413 -15.75 -5.86 -20.18
CA PHE A 413 -15.24 -6.73 -21.25
C PHE A 413 -15.54 -6.18 -22.64
N SER A 414 -16.66 -5.47 -22.79
CA SER A 414 -16.98 -4.72 -24.03
C SER A 414 -16.05 -3.52 -24.21
N ALA A 415 -15.86 -2.70 -23.18
CA ALA A 415 -14.98 -1.53 -23.20
C ALA A 415 -13.52 -1.90 -23.46
N LEU A 416 -13.03 -2.98 -22.87
CA LEU A 416 -11.70 -3.55 -23.13
C LEU A 416 -11.54 -4.09 -24.56
N GLY A 417 -12.63 -4.23 -25.32
CA GLY A 417 -12.63 -4.79 -26.67
C GLY A 417 -12.24 -6.28 -26.70
N TYR A 418 -12.41 -7.00 -25.59
CA TYR A 418 -11.92 -8.36 -25.40
C TYR A 418 -12.30 -9.32 -26.54
N SER A 419 -13.58 -9.37 -26.93
CA SER A 419 -14.07 -10.30 -27.96
C SER A 419 -13.42 -10.09 -29.35
N LYS A 420 -13.00 -8.87 -29.66
CA LYS A 420 -12.30 -8.53 -30.91
C LYS A 420 -10.79 -8.82 -30.78
N ARG A 421 -10.20 -8.43 -29.65
CA ARG A 421 -8.75 -8.52 -29.43
C ARG A 421 -8.27 -9.97 -29.34
N ARG A 422 -8.97 -10.83 -28.60
CA ARG A 422 -8.61 -12.25 -28.43
C ARG A 422 -8.55 -13.06 -29.72
N LYS A 423 -9.12 -12.53 -30.81
CA LYS A 423 -9.05 -13.16 -32.15
C LYS A 423 -7.76 -12.81 -32.91
N LYS A 424 -7.04 -11.80 -32.45
CA LYS A 424 -5.87 -11.23 -33.15
C LYS A 424 -4.61 -11.21 -32.29
N GLU A 425 -4.76 -11.26 -30.99
CA GLU A 425 -3.72 -11.06 -29.99
C GLU A 425 -3.80 -12.13 -28.92
N ILE A 426 -2.68 -12.43 -28.27
CA ILE A 426 -2.63 -13.24 -27.08
C ILE A 426 -2.96 -12.34 -25.91
N VAL A 427 -4.10 -12.55 -25.27
CA VAL A 427 -4.59 -11.69 -24.20
C VAL A 427 -5.02 -12.48 -22.97
N GLY A 428 -4.59 -12.03 -21.81
CA GLY A 428 -5.11 -12.45 -20.50
C GLY A 428 -6.15 -11.47 -19.99
N LEU A 429 -7.20 -11.99 -19.36
CA LEU A 429 -8.31 -11.23 -18.80
C LEU A 429 -8.48 -11.56 -17.32
N ALA A 430 -8.58 -10.53 -16.48
CA ALA A 430 -8.91 -10.67 -15.07
C ALA A 430 -9.90 -9.61 -14.62
N CYS A 431 -10.64 -9.89 -13.55
CA CYS A 431 -11.54 -8.94 -12.93
C CYS A 431 -11.46 -9.04 -11.41
N PHE A 432 -11.83 -7.97 -10.72
CA PHE A 432 -11.71 -7.91 -9.27
C PHE A 432 -12.79 -7.05 -8.62
N VAL A 433 -12.88 -7.17 -7.31
CA VAL A 433 -13.57 -6.22 -6.44
C VAL A 433 -12.54 -5.51 -5.55
N LEU A 434 -12.56 -4.20 -5.52
CA LEU A 434 -11.84 -3.40 -4.54
C LEU A 434 -12.75 -3.19 -3.32
N VAL A 435 -12.34 -3.72 -2.19
CA VAL A 435 -12.96 -3.46 -0.88
C VAL A 435 -12.13 -2.40 -0.17
N PRO A 436 -12.60 -1.15 -0.07
CA PRO A 436 -11.81 -0.09 0.55
C PRO A 436 -11.74 -0.26 2.07
N ALA A 437 -10.69 0.25 2.70
CA ALA A 437 -10.61 0.34 4.15
C ALA A 437 -11.42 1.56 4.64
N ALA A 438 -12.70 1.37 4.89
CA ALA A 438 -13.62 2.46 5.20
C ALA A 438 -13.87 2.68 6.70
N ASP A 439 -13.34 1.82 7.55
CA ASP A 439 -13.55 1.89 9.00
C ASP A 439 -12.92 3.16 9.60
N GLY A 440 -13.50 3.64 10.70
CA GLY A 440 -13.04 4.81 11.46
C GLY A 440 -13.25 6.17 10.78
N GLY A 441 -13.96 6.25 9.66
CA GLY A 441 -14.28 7.54 9.03
C GLY A 441 -13.04 8.38 8.61
N GLU A 442 -13.22 9.69 8.42
CA GLU A 442 -12.13 10.65 8.20
C GLU A 442 -12.58 12.06 8.62
N SER A 443 -11.61 12.87 9.07
CA SER A 443 -11.87 14.26 9.48
C SER A 443 -11.37 15.27 8.45
N ALA A 444 -12.12 16.35 8.30
CA ALA A 444 -11.68 17.54 7.58
C ALA A 444 -12.09 18.81 8.30
N LYS A 445 -11.19 19.78 8.28
CA LYS A 445 -11.39 21.14 8.77
C LYS A 445 -11.32 22.10 7.60
N VAL A 446 -12.29 23.03 7.53
CA VAL A 446 -12.31 24.10 6.53
C VAL A 446 -12.44 25.42 7.28
N ALA A 447 -11.53 26.36 6.99
CA ALA A 447 -11.55 27.69 7.58
C ALA A 447 -11.48 28.76 6.50
N VAL A 448 -12.16 29.89 6.71
CA VAL A 448 -12.05 31.12 5.91
C VAL A 448 -11.35 32.15 6.76
N ARG A 449 -10.18 32.58 6.32
CA ARG A 449 -9.36 33.59 6.99
C ARG A 449 -8.58 34.41 5.97
N GLY A 450 -8.44 35.73 6.17
CA GLY A 450 -7.63 36.58 5.30
C GLY A 450 -8.03 36.57 3.83
N GLY A 451 -9.31 36.33 3.50
CA GLY A 451 -9.80 36.27 2.12
C GLY A 451 -9.50 34.95 1.39
N ARG A 452 -9.04 33.92 2.09
CA ARG A 452 -8.69 32.60 1.55
C ARG A 452 -9.43 31.49 2.30
N VAL A 453 -9.51 30.33 1.69
CA VAL A 453 -10.07 29.11 2.30
C VAL A 453 -8.93 28.15 2.55
N GLN A 454 -8.75 27.76 3.80
CA GLN A 454 -7.79 26.73 4.21
C GLN A 454 -8.51 25.41 4.44
N VAL A 455 -7.90 24.30 4.03
CA VAL A 455 -8.44 22.95 4.14
C VAL A 455 -7.40 22.00 4.70
N TRP A 456 -7.74 21.34 5.80
CA TRP A 456 -6.98 20.23 6.40
C TRP A 456 -7.79 18.94 6.29
N VAL A 457 -7.12 17.83 6.04
CA VAL A 457 -7.72 16.49 6.02
C VAL A 457 -6.81 15.54 6.79
N GLY A 458 -7.36 14.65 7.61
CA GLY A 458 -6.59 13.67 8.36
C GLY A 458 -5.88 12.64 7.47
N GLY A 459 -6.38 12.42 6.25
CA GLY A 459 -5.75 11.57 5.24
C GLY A 459 -4.64 12.30 4.46
N ASN A 460 -3.42 11.93 4.70
CA ASN A 460 -2.22 12.60 4.19
C ASN A 460 -1.93 12.26 2.71
N PRO A 461 -1.56 13.24 1.85
CA PRO A 461 -1.12 12.96 0.48
C PRO A 461 0.31 12.38 0.46
N GLN A 462 0.53 11.41 -0.44
CA GLN A 462 1.86 10.86 -0.77
C GLN A 462 2.01 10.76 -2.30
N GLY A 463 1.57 11.78 -3.04
CA GLY A 463 1.56 11.82 -4.50
C GLY A 463 0.21 11.45 -5.16
N GLN A 464 -0.90 11.37 -4.39
CA GLN A 464 -2.23 11.07 -4.95
C GLN A 464 -3.04 12.33 -5.35
N GLY A 465 -2.47 13.54 -5.23
CA GLY A 465 -3.13 14.79 -5.62
C GLY A 465 -4.35 15.14 -4.79
N HIS A 466 -4.27 15.00 -3.49
CA HIS A 466 -5.39 15.30 -2.58
C HIS A 466 -5.74 16.79 -2.57
N ASP A 467 -4.79 17.68 -2.75
CA ASP A 467 -4.98 19.12 -2.83
C ASP A 467 -5.87 19.52 -4.02
N VAL A 468 -5.66 18.92 -5.19
CA VAL A 468 -6.45 19.23 -6.40
C VAL A 468 -7.92 18.86 -6.20
N PHE A 469 -8.21 17.63 -5.75
CA PHE A 469 -9.60 17.26 -5.54
C PHE A 469 -10.25 18.05 -4.38
N ALA A 470 -9.49 18.39 -3.33
CA ALA A 470 -9.99 19.20 -2.23
C ALA A 470 -10.39 20.60 -2.68
N LYS A 471 -9.54 21.27 -3.47
CA LYS A 471 -9.81 22.59 -4.07
C LYS A 471 -11.08 22.56 -4.93
N ARG A 472 -11.24 21.53 -5.78
CA ARG A 472 -12.44 21.33 -6.61
C ARG A 472 -13.70 21.16 -5.77
N LEU A 473 -13.67 20.33 -4.71
CA LEU A 473 -14.81 20.13 -3.83
C LEU A 473 -15.21 21.42 -3.08
N VAL A 474 -14.22 22.20 -2.63
CA VAL A 474 -14.44 23.51 -2.00
C VAL A 474 -15.09 24.48 -2.99
N LYS A 475 -14.58 24.57 -4.22
CA LYS A 475 -15.19 25.38 -5.30
C LYS A 475 -16.65 24.96 -5.56
N GLU A 476 -16.91 23.67 -5.71
CA GLU A 476 -18.28 23.16 -5.94
C GLU A 476 -19.24 23.54 -4.80
N GLU A 477 -18.80 23.46 -3.54
CA GLU A 477 -19.67 23.68 -2.38
C GLU A 477 -19.78 25.16 -1.97
N LEU A 478 -18.69 25.93 -2.02
CA LEU A 478 -18.67 27.32 -1.54
C LEU A 478 -18.77 28.36 -2.66
N GLY A 479 -18.47 27.99 -3.92
CA GLY A 479 -18.48 28.89 -5.07
C GLY A 479 -17.27 29.83 -5.10
N VAL A 480 -16.16 29.47 -4.45
CA VAL A 480 -14.89 30.22 -4.44
C VAL A 480 -13.95 29.69 -5.53
N SER A 481 -13.04 30.55 -6.04
CA SER A 481 -12.01 30.08 -6.99
C SER A 481 -11.02 29.12 -6.32
N GLU A 482 -10.58 28.09 -7.06
CA GLU A 482 -9.55 27.15 -6.59
C GLU A 482 -8.25 27.84 -6.20
N SER A 483 -7.88 28.94 -6.87
CA SER A 483 -6.70 29.77 -6.56
C SER A 483 -6.76 30.45 -5.17
N LEU A 484 -7.94 30.52 -4.56
CA LEU A 484 -8.15 31.06 -3.21
C LEU A 484 -8.25 29.96 -2.16
N VAL A 485 -8.01 28.69 -2.53
CA VAL A 485 -8.05 27.54 -1.62
C VAL A 485 -6.64 27.02 -1.38
N ASP A 486 -6.23 26.99 -0.12
CA ASP A 486 -4.98 26.43 0.35
C ASP A 486 -5.26 25.06 0.97
N TYR A 487 -4.57 24.03 0.45
CA TYR A 487 -4.56 22.70 1.07
C TYR A 487 -3.38 22.64 2.02
N GLU A 488 -3.67 22.43 3.27
CA GLU A 488 -2.68 22.44 4.34
C GLU A 488 -2.31 20.99 4.74
N HIS A 489 -1.08 20.80 5.18
CA HIS A 489 -0.62 19.52 5.70
C HIS A 489 -1.37 19.13 6.97
N ALA A 490 -1.59 17.83 7.16
CA ALA A 490 -2.22 17.33 8.37
C ALA A 490 -1.34 17.58 9.60
N ASP A 491 -1.98 18.04 10.66
CA ASP A 491 -1.33 18.42 11.92
C ASP A 491 -2.28 18.06 13.07
N THR A 492 -1.80 17.23 13.99
CA THR A 492 -2.60 16.79 15.15
C THR A 492 -2.83 17.90 16.17
N GLY A 493 -2.17 19.05 16.04
CA GLY A 493 -2.45 20.26 16.82
C GLY A 493 -3.56 21.12 16.22
N ILE A 494 -4.01 20.82 14.98
CA ILE A 494 -5.05 21.58 14.27
C ILE A 494 -6.33 20.77 14.08
N LEU A 495 -6.20 19.49 13.70
CA LEU A 495 -7.31 18.56 13.55
C LEU A 495 -7.57 17.81 14.86
N SER A 496 -8.83 17.58 15.18
CA SER A 496 -9.22 16.84 16.38
C SER A 496 -9.12 15.32 16.25
N GLY A 497 -8.99 14.80 15.02
CA GLY A 497 -8.90 13.36 14.72
C GLY A 497 -8.71 13.10 13.24
N GLY A 498 -8.48 11.84 12.89
CA GLY A 498 -8.33 11.34 11.53
C GLY A 498 -7.82 9.92 11.55
N VAL A 499 -7.82 9.27 10.39
CA VAL A 499 -7.34 7.88 10.27
C VAL A 499 -6.11 7.79 9.40
N GLY A 500 -6.12 8.41 8.22
CA GLY A 500 -4.97 8.39 7.34
C GLY A 500 -5.29 7.97 5.90
N SER A 501 -4.25 7.89 5.08
CA SER A 501 -4.33 7.66 3.65
C SER A 501 -3.78 6.29 3.26
N TRP A 502 -4.63 5.29 3.31
CA TRP A 502 -4.41 3.92 2.87
C TRP A 502 -5.70 3.28 2.39
N GLY A 503 -5.67 2.06 1.85
CA GLY A 503 -6.86 1.27 1.52
C GLY A 503 -7.84 1.96 0.58
N SER A 504 -7.37 2.89 -0.26
CA SER A 504 -8.15 3.63 -1.26
C SER A 504 -9.30 4.46 -0.69
N ARG A 505 -9.16 4.98 0.55
CA ARG A 505 -10.21 5.63 1.34
C ARG A 505 -10.29 7.15 1.24
N THR A 506 -9.17 7.86 0.98
CA THR A 506 -9.10 9.32 1.20
C THR A 506 -10.02 10.10 0.28
N ALA A 507 -10.09 9.80 -1.02
CA ALA A 507 -11.03 10.47 -1.92
C ALA A 507 -12.48 10.26 -1.48
N MET A 508 -12.81 9.10 -0.91
CA MET A 508 -14.17 8.77 -0.46
C MET A 508 -14.51 9.44 0.87
N LEU A 509 -13.76 9.16 1.92
CA LEU A 509 -14.07 9.58 3.28
C LEU A 509 -13.58 11.00 3.53
N GLY A 510 -12.35 11.34 3.18
CA GLY A 510 -11.79 12.69 3.26
C GLY A 510 -12.58 13.67 2.37
N GLY A 511 -12.89 13.27 1.12
CA GLY A 511 -13.77 14.03 0.24
C GLY A 511 -15.15 14.26 0.82
N GLY A 512 -15.74 13.23 1.45
CA GLY A 512 -17.01 13.32 2.19
C GLY A 512 -16.95 14.30 3.36
N ALA A 513 -15.85 14.25 4.14
CA ALA A 513 -15.60 15.16 5.25
C ALA A 513 -15.47 16.62 4.77
N ILE A 514 -14.71 16.88 3.69
CA ILE A 514 -14.58 18.21 3.09
C ILE A 514 -15.95 18.77 2.68
N VAL A 515 -16.74 17.99 1.94
CA VAL A 515 -18.08 18.42 1.50
C VAL A 515 -18.96 18.76 2.70
N LYS A 516 -18.99 17.92 3.74
CA LYS A 516 -19.78 18.16 4.95
C LYS A 516 -19.27 19.38 5.74
N ALA A 517 -17.96 19.58 5.85
CA ALA A 517 -17.36 20.74 6.50
C ALA A 517 -17.71 22.04 5.74
N CYS A 518 -17.59 22.04 4.40
CA CYS A 518 -18.02 23.18 3.57
C CYS A 518 -19.51 23.50 3.75
N ARG A 519 -20.38 22.50 3.75
CA ARG A 519 -21.83 22.70 3.97
C ARG A 519 -22.14 23.27 5.36
N LYS A 520 -21.44 22.76 6.41
CA LYS A 520 -21.55 23.28 7.77
C LYS A 520 -21.10 24.75 7.85
N LEU A 521 -19.95 25.08 7.27
CA LEU A 521 -19.40 26.43 7.19
C LEU A 521 -20.32 27.37 6.41
N LYS A 522 -20.81 26.93 5.24
CA LYS A 522 -21.78 27.68 4.43
C LYS A 522 -23.06 28.00 5.19
N ALA A 523 -23.56 27.05 5.98
CA ALA A 523 -24.75 27.26 6.81
C ALA A 523 -24.50 28.30 7.93
N GLN A 524 -23.31 28.31 8.55
CA GLN A 524 -22.89 29.31 9.51
C GLN A 524 -22.85 30.72 8.86
N ALA A 525 -22.17 30.83 7.70
CA ALA A 525 -22.06 32.07 6.96
C ALA A 525 -23.44 32.62 6.50
N LYS A 526 -24.31 31.75 5.99
CA LYS A 526 -25.68 32.13 5.61
C LYS A 526 -26.51 32.65 6.79
N ARG A 527 -26.38 32.06 7.98
CA ARG A 527 -27.05 32.56 9.19
C ARG A 527 -26.56 33.96 9.58
N LYS A 528 -25.25 34.23 9.44
CA LYS A 528 -24.65 35.53 9.80
C LYS A 528 -24.93 36.61 8.75
N LEU A 529 -24.88 36.25 7.45
CA LEU A 529 -24.98 37.19 6.33
C LEU A 529 -26.39 37.36 5.77
N GLY A 530 -27.33 36.44 6.08
CA GLY A 530 -28.70 36.46 5.60
C GLY A 530 -28.76 36.53 4.08
N ARG A 531 -29.58 37.48 3.56
CA ARG A 531 -29.71 37.72 2.10
C ARG A 531 -28.44 38.24 1.42
N GLY A 532 -27.45 38.72 2.20
CA GLY A 532 -26.16 39.20 1.71
C GLY A 532 -25.12 38.08 1.47
N TYR A 533 -25.52 36.79 1.61
CA TYR A 533 -24.60 35.68 1.34
C TYR A 533 -24.17 35.64 -0.12
N SER A 534 -22.87 35.68 -0.34
CA SER A 534 -22.20 35.43 -1.61
C SER A 534 -20.82 34.85 -1.33
N ALA A 535 -20.14 34.26 -2.31
CA ALA A 535 -18.77 33.79 -2.17
C ALA A 535 -17.82 34.93 -1.75
N ALA A 536 -17.98 36.14 -2.35
CA ALA A 536 -17.21 37.31 -1.99
C ALA A 536 -17.50 37.80 -0.55
N ALA A 537 -18.75 37.73 -0.08
CA ALA A 537 -19.09 38.09 1.31
C ALA A 537 -18.59 37.05 2.30
N LEU A 538 -18.58 35.75 1.92
CA LEU A 538 -18.00 34.67 2.69
C LEU A 538 -16.51 34.93 2.95
N LEU A 539 -15.75 35.24 1.91
CA LEU A 539 -14.29 35.47 1.98
C LEU A 539 -13.89 36.70 2.82
N ARG A 540 -14.81 37.68 3.02
CA ARG A 540 -14.57 38.85 3.89
C ARG A 540 -14.80 38.57 5.37
N GLY A 541 -15.37 37.44 5.72
CA GLY A 541 -15.61 37.02 7.10
C GLY A 541 -14.60 35.99 7.59
N GLU A 542 -14.72 35.63 8.85
CA GLU A 542 -14.01 34.52 9.47
C GLU A 542 -15.01 33.44 9.86
N TYR A 543 -14.76 32.23 9.38
CA TYR A 543 -15.59 31.06 9.59
C TYR A 543 -14.74 29.82 9.71
N GLU A 544 -15.16 28.85 10.51
CA GLU A 544 -14.47 27.59 10.68
C GLU A 544 -15.47 26.45 10.89
N ALA A 545 -15.22 25.31 10.29
CA ALA A 545 -15.99 24.12 10.54
C ALA A 545 -15.09 22.89 10.42
N GLU A 546 -15.18 22.01 11.40
CA GLU A 546 -14.57 20.67 11.39
C GLU A 546 -15.67 19.63 11.42
N VAL A 547 -15.48 18.53 10.66
CA VAL A 547 -16.40 17.41 10.57
C VAL A 547 -15.63 16.11 10.50
N HIS A 548 -15.99 15.16 11.33
CA HIS A 548 -15.68 13.76 11.16
C HIS A 548 -16.77 13.08 10.34
N PHE A 549 -16.41 12.39 9.27
CA PHE A 549 -17.35 11.77 8.33
C PHE A 549 -17.16 10.26 8.31
N GLU A 550 -18.21 9.55 8.69
CA GLU A 550 -18.33 8.11 8.59
C GLU A 550 -19.49 7.71 7.68
N THR A 551 -19.45 6.50 7.15
CA THR A 551 -20.53 5.93 6.37
C THR A 551 -20.64 4.43 6.58
N LYS A 552 -21.88 3.91 6.58
CA LYS A 552 -22.19 2.47 6.61
C LYS A 552 -22.43 1.90 5.22
N GLU A 553 -22.25 2.72 4.19
CA GLU A 553 -22.52 2.34 2.82
C GLU A 553 -21.48 1.35 2.28
N LEU A 554 -21.91 0.48 1.37
CA LEU A 554 -21.02 -0.43 0.67
C LEU A 554 -20.28 0.35 -0.42
N LEU A 555 -19.02 0.63 -0.17
CA LEU A 555 -18.18 1.45 -1.06
C LEU A 555 -17.34 0.62 -2.05
N ASN A 556 -17.61 -0.67 -2.18
CA ASN A 556 -16.88 -1.54 -3.08
C ASN A 556 -16.98 -1.06 -4.53
N SER A 557 -15.90 -1.18 -5.27
CA SER A 557 -15.84 -0.92 -6.70
C SER A 557 -15.32 -2.15 -7.45
N PHE A 558 -15.56 -2.19 -8.76
CA PHE A 558 -15.10 -3.27 -9.63
C PHE A 558 -14.07 -2.76 -10.63
N GLY A 559 -13.23 -3.66 -11.08
CA GLY A 559 -12.33 -3.41 -12.19
C GLY A 559 -12.11 -4.65 -13.03
N ALA A 560 -11.62 -4.43 -14.24
CA ALA A 560 -11.16 -5.47 -15.14
C ALA A 560 -9.89 -5.03 -15.87
N ASN A 561 -9.00 -5.98 -16.11
CA ASN A 561 -7.75 -5.77 -16.85
C ASN A 561 -7.68 -6.73 -18.03
N LEU A 562 -7.16 -6.22 -19.14
CA LEU A 562 -6.72 -6.99 -20.28
C LEU A 562 -5.24 -6.72 -20.49
N VAL A 563 -4.43 -7.78 -20.48
CA VAL A 563 -2.99 -7.70 -20.72
C VAL A 563 -2.69 -8.43 -22.02
N ALA A 564 -1.94 -7.79 -22.92
CA ALA A 564 -1.51 -8.39 -24.17
C ALA A 564 -0.03 -8.76 -24.12
N ALA A 565 0.26 -10.02 -24.51
CA ALA A 565 1.60 -10.57 -24.56
C ALA A 565 1.96 -11.04 -25.99
N ARG A 566 3.24 -11.17 -26.22
CA ARG A 566 3.81 -11.71 -27.48
C ARG A 566 5.05 -12.53 -27.17
N VAL A 567 5.40 -13.42 -28.05
CA VAL A 567 6.69 -14.12 -28.07
C VAL A 567 7.54 -13.55 -29.19
N ASN A 568 8.77 -13.19 -28.92
CA ASN A 568 9.72 -12.71 -29.91
C ASN A 568 10.34 -13.89 -30.72
N GLU A 569 11.14 -13.57 -31.74
CA GLU A 569 11.79 -14.56 -32.62
C GLU A 569 12.74 -15.49 -31.85
N MET A 570 13.25 -15.07 -30.72
CA MET A 570 14.12 -15.90 -29.85
C MET A 570 13.30 -16.78 -28.89
N GLY A 571 11.99 -16.71 -28.89
CA GLY A 571 11.13 -17.52 -28.02
C GLY A 571 10.85 -16.89 -26.65
N MET A 572 11.26 -15.65 -26.38
CA MET A 572 11.00 -14.97 -25.12
C MET A 572 9.64 -14.27 -25.12
N ALA A 573 8.83 -14.54 -24.11
CA ALA A 573 7.56 -13.87 -23.92
C ALA A 573 7.72 -12.48 -23.27
N SER A 574 6.94 -11.50 -23.73
CA SER A 574 6.92 -10.16 -23.18
C SER A 574 5.51 -9.57 -23.20
N ILE A 575 5.23 -8.67 -22.25
CA ILE A 575 3.98 -7.89 -22.19
C ILE A 575 4.20 -6.59 -22.97
N PHE A 576 3.28 -6.24 -23.86
CA PHE A 576 3.41 -5.01 -24.66
C PHE A 576 2.27 -4.01 -24.45
N GLU A 577 1.14 -4.42 -23.84
CA GLU A 577 0.05 -3.51 -23.51
C GLU A 577 -0.75 -3.99 -22.29
N VAL A 578 -1.11 -3.05 -21.42
CA VAL A 578 -2.04 -3.22 -20.30
C VAL A 578 -3.22 -2.27 -20.50
N VAL A 579 -4.43 -2.81 -20.56
CA VAL A 579 -5.67 -2.05 -20.68
C VAL A 579 -6.48 -2.23 -19.41
N SER A 580 -6.82 -1.13 -18.75
CA SER A 580 -7.57 -1.10 -17.49
C SER A 580 -8.94 -0.46 -17.69
N TYR A 581 -9.99 -1.07 -17.12
CA TYR A 581 -11.33 -0.49 -17.05
C TYR A 581 -11.84 -0.57 -15.61
N TYR A 582 -11.92 0.59 -14.91
CA TYR A 582 -12.21 0.64 -13.48
C TYR A 582 -13.40 1.54 -13.17
N ASP A 583 -14.24 1.11 -12.23
CA ASP A 583 -15.33 1.91 -11.69
C ASP A 583 -14.78 2.82 -10.58
N VAL A 584 -14.60 4.08 -10.92
CA VAL A 584 -14.08 5.13 -10.02
C VAL A 584 -15.17 6.11 -9.55
N GLY A 585 -16.42 5.87 -9.94
CA GLY A 585 -17.51 6.81 -9.70
C GLY A 585 -17.25 8.15 -10.39
N LYS A 586 -17.61 9.26 -9.74
CA LYS A 586 -17.27 10.60 -10.27
C LYS A 586 -15.76 10.80 -10.24
N VAL A 587 -15.18 11.07 -11.39
CA VAL A 587 -13.76 11.43 -11.50
C VAL A 587 -13.55 12.84 -10.93
N LEU A 588 -12.77 12.96 -9.85
CA LEU A 588 -12.47 14.24 -9.22
C LEU A 588 -11.23 14.91 -9.82
N ASN A 589 -10.26 14.12 -10.30
CA ASN A 589 -9.04 14.58 -10.96
C ASN A 589 -8.64 13.56 -12.04
N PRO A 590 -8.91 13.83 -13.34
CA PRO A 590 -8.67 12.87 -14.43
C PRO A 590 -7.20 12.46 -14.58
N SER A 591 -6.27 13.42 -14.55
CA SER A 591 -4.85 13.12 -14.73
C SER A 591 -4.33 12.28 -13.58
N MET A 592 -4.71 12.60 -12.34
CA MET A 592 -4.29 11.84 -11.17
C MET A 592 -4.87 10.43 -11.15
N VAL A 593 -6.14 10.24 -11.53
CA VAL A 593 -6.72 8.89 -11.68
C VAL A 593 -5.93 8.07 -12.69
N LYS A 594 -5.59 8.67 -13.85
CA LYS A 594 -4.75 8.02 -14.86
C LYS A 594 -3.36 7.67 -14.30
N SER A 595 -2.69 8.62 -13.62
CA SER A 595 -1.37 8.43 -13.03
C SER A 595 -1.38 7.33 -11.95
N GLN A 596 -2.40 7.31 -11.08
CA GLN A 596 -2.56 6.27 -10.06
C GLN A 596 -2.75 4.88 -10.69
N ILE A 597 -3.50 4.77 -11.78
CA ILE A 597 -3.72 3.50 -12.48
C ILE A 597 -2.44 3.08 -13.22
N THR A 598 -1.79 3.98 -13.93
CA THR A 598 -0.53 3.67 -14.65
C THR A 598 0.58 3.27 -13.69
N GLY A 599 0.84 4.08 -12.65
CA GLY A 599 1.89 3.80 -11.67
C GLY A 599 1.64 2.52 -10.85
N GLY A 600 0.36 2.25 -10.50
CA GLY A 600 0.03 0.98 -9.84
C GLY A 600 0.13 -0.24 -10.78
N SER A 601 -0.10 -0.06 -12.09
CA SER A 601 0.11 -1.12 -13.08
C SER A 601 1.59 -1.41 -13.28
N ALA A 602 2.46 -0.41 -13.21
CA ALA A 602 3.91 -0.60 -13.26
C ALA A 602 4.39 -1.43 -12.05
N GLN A 603 3.94 -1.08 -10.84
CA GLN A 603 4.24 -1.89 -9.63
C GLN A 603 3.71 -3.33 -9.76
N ALA A 604 2.49 -3.50 -10.26
CA ALA A 604 1.92 -4.83 -10.47
C ALA A 604 2.73 -5.69 -11.46
N LEU A 605 3.27 -5.08 -12.52
CA LEU A 605 4.16 -5.77 -13.45
C LEU A 605 5.52 -6.06 -12.83
N GLY A 606 6.03 -5.17 -11.97
CA GLY A 606 7.20 -5.43 -11.15
C GLY A 606 7.04 -6.72 -10.32
N GLU A 607 5.93 -6.84 -9.59
CA GLU A 607 5.60 -8.04 -8.82
C GLU A 607 5.48 -9.32 -9.68
N VAL A 608 5.02 -9.19 -10.93
CA VAL A 608 4.86 -10.33 -11.84
C VAL A 608 6.19 -10.81 -12.42
N LEU A 609 7.10 -9.88 -12.75
CA LEU A 609 8.25 -10.15 -13.61
C LEU A 609 9.61 -10.08 -12.88
N TYR A 610 9.70 -9.28 -11.79
CA TYR A 610 11.02 -8.89 -11.28
C TYR A 610 11.11 -8.85 -9.77
N GLU A 611 10.16 -8.16 -9.08
CA GLU A 611 10.31 -7.75 -7.70
C GLU A 611 10.14 -8.90 -6.72
N ARG A 612 11.15 -9.10 -5.88
CA ARG A 612 11.11 -10.06 -4.77
C ARG A 612 12.15 -9.73 -3.70
N ALA A 613 11.86 -10.05 -2.46
CA ALA A 613 12.85 -10.09 -1.39
C ALA A 613 13.37 -11.54 -1.26
N VAL A 614 14.62 -11.75 -1.61
CA VAL A 614 15.30 -13.07 -1.55
C VAL A 614 16.23 -13.08 -0.35
N TYR A 615 16.12 -14.14 0.43
CA TYR A 615 16.95 -14.36 1.61
C TYR A 615 17.81 -15.62 1.42
N GLY A 616 19.05 -15.56 1.88
CA GLY A 616 19.90 -16.74 2.04
C GLY A 616 19.42 -17.64 3.19
N ASP A 617 19.94 -18.84 3.29
CA ASP A 617 19.64 -19.78 4.38
C ASP A 617 20.10 -19.23 5.76
N ASP A 618 21.09 -18.34 5.75
CA ASP A 618 21.59 -17.61 6.92
C ASP A 618 20.73 -16.38 7.28
N GLY A 619 19.71 -16.08 6.45
CA GLY A 619 18.80 -14.97 6.61
C GLY A 619 19.29 -13.62 6.10
N GLN A 620 20.43 -13.57 5.40
CA GLN A 620 20.89 -12.36 4.72
C GLN A 620 19.94 -12.01 3.57
N LEU A 621 19.58 -10.72 3.44
CA LEU A 621 18.83 -10.24 2.28
C LEU A 621 19.77 -10.15 1.06
N LEU A 622 19.54 -11.00 0.07
CA LEU A 622 20.36 -11.05 -1.15
C LEU A 622 19.96 -9.96 -2.16
N THR A 623 18.76 -9.42 -2.04
CA THR A 623 18.21 -8.35 -2.91
C THR A 623 18.28 -6.99 -2.21
N ALA A 624 19.47 -6.60 -1.77
CA ALA A 624 19.72 -5.45 -0.92
C ALA A 624 19.97 -4.13 -1.68
N THR A 625 19.88 -4.12 -3.01
CA THR A 625 19.92 -2.91 -3.85
C THR A 625 18.66 -2.79 -4.71
N LEU A 626 18.38 -1.61 -5.27
CA LEU A 626 17.24 -1.44 -6.20
C LEU A 626 17.38 -2.31 -7.45
N ALA A 627 18.62 -2.54 -7.92
CA ALA A 627 18.87 -3.42 -9.06
C ALA A 627 18.57 -4.89 -8.72
N ASP A 628 19.02 -5.36 -7.56
CA ASP A 628 18.81 -6.75 -7.12
C ASP A 628 17.34 -7.02 -6.76
N SER A 629 16.66 -6.03 -6.17
CA SER A 629 15.24 -6.14 -5.81
C SER A 629 14.31 -6.16 -7.02
N GLY A 630 14.83 -5.81 -8.20
CA GLY A 630 14.12 -5.92 -9.47
C GLY A 630 13.05 -4.83 -9.70
N VAL A 631 13.24 -3.62 -9.15
CA VAL A 631 12.35 -2.49 -9.47
C VAL A 631 12.41 -2.18 -10.96
N PRO A 632 11.29 -2.25 -11.69
CA PRO A 632 11.31 -2.17 -13.15
C PRO A 632 11.69 -0.77 -13.67
N HIS A 633 12.41 -0.73 -14.78
CA HIS A 633 12.79 0.49 -15.46
C HIS A 633 11.71 0.96 -16.46
N SER A 634 11.69 2.24 -16.80
CA SER A 634 10.73 2.82 -17.73
C SER A 634 10.77 2.17 -19.12
N THR A 635 11.93 1.68 -19.56
CA THR A 635 12.13 0.97 -20.85
C THR A 635 11.47 -0.40 -20.90
N GLU A 636 11.17 -0.99 -19.75
CA GLU A 636 10.52 -2.31 -19.63
C GLU A 636 9.00 -2.19 -19.54
N MET A 637 8.48 -0.97 -19.38
CA MET A 637 7.06 -0.75 -19.22
C MET A 637 6.32 -0.83 -20.57
N PRO A 638 5.20 -1.59 -20.60
CA PRO A 638 4.37 -1.66 -21.79
C PRO A 638 3.55 -0.38 -21.96
N LYS A 639 2.81 -0.31 -23.07
CA LYS A 639 1.79 0.73 -23.25
C LYS A 639 0.64 0.53 -22.24
N PHE A 640 0.29 1.60 -21.52
CA PHE A 640 -0.87 1.62 -20.62
C PHE A 640 -2.05 2.36 -21.27
N VAL A 641 -3.23 1.72 -21.27
CA VAL A 641 -4.50 2.32 -21.69
C VAL A 641 -5.45 2.31 -20.51
N VAL A 642 -5.89 3.48 -20.10
CA VAL A 642 -6.75 3.67 -18.92
C VAL A 642 -8.13 4.16 -19.35
N MET A 643 -9.15 3.44 -18.93
CA MET A 643 -10.55 3.79 -19.11
C MET A 643 -11.28 3.66 -17.77
N THR A 644 -12.29 4.50 -17.55
CA THR A 644 -13.05 4.52 -16.31
C THR A 644 -14.55 4.46 -16.54
N ALA A 645 -15.26 3.73 -15.67
CA ALA A 645 -16.72 3.82 -15.56
C ALA A 645 -17.09 4.91 -14.55
N ASN A 646 -18.24 5.54 -14.77
CA ASN A 646 -18.78 6.61 -13.93
C ASN A 646 -20.04 6.13 -13.20
N HIS A 647 -19.94 5.03 -12.44
CA HIS A 647 -21.03 4.57 -11.58
C HIS A 647 -20.94 5.26 -10.23
N ARG A 648 -21.52 6.46 -10.13
CA ARG A 648 -21.44 7.29 -8.92
C ARG A 648 -21.79 6.52 -7.66
N SER A 649 -20.98 6.71 -6.63
CA SER A 649 -21.32 6.24 -5.29
C SER A 649 -22.43 7.11 -4.68
N SER A 650 -23.03 6.63 -3.61
CA SER A 650 -23.99 7.39 -2.78
C SER A 650 -23.33 8.48 -1.92
N LEU A 651 -22.00 8.55 -1.90
CA LEU A 651 -21.25 9.60 -1.20
C LEU A 651 -21.59 11.00 -1.72
N PRO A 652 -21.48 12.04 -0.89
CA PRO A 652 -21.86 13.41 -1.27
C PRO A 652 -21.26 13.94 -2.56
N HIS A 653 -20.09 13.48 -2.92
CA HIS A 653 -19.35 13.84 -4.15
C HIS A 653 -19.40 12.76 -5.25
N GLY A 654 -19.89 11.55 -4.95
CA GLY A 654 -20.10 10.47 -5.92
C GLY A 654 -18.83 9.70 -6.37
N ALA A 655 -17.65 9.98 -5.83
CA ALA A 655 -16.41 9.28 -6.19
C ALA A 655 -16.27 7.92 -5.48
N LYS A 656 -15.39 7.07 -6.01
CA LYS A 656 -14.93 5.81 -5.41
C LYS A 656 -13.40 5.79 -5.37
N GLY A 657 -12.81 4.91 -4.54
CA GLY A 657 -11.38 4.74 -4.44
C GLY A 657 -10.80 3.94 -5.62
N VAL A 658 -9.55 4.23 -5.99
CA VAL A 658 -8.87 3.57 -7.12
C VAL A 658 -7.38 3.29 -6.85
N GLY A 659 -6.83 3.88 -5.78
CA GLY A 659 -5.38 3.91 -5.55
C GLY A 659 -4.69 2.54 -5.56
N GLU A 660 -5.38 1.47 -5.17
CA GLU A 660 -4.84 0.10 -5.09
C GLU A 660 -5.33 -0.82 -6.21
N SER A 661 -6.32 -0.39 -7.00
CA SER A 661 -6.97 -1.23 -8.03
C SER A 661 -6.02 -1.93 -9.00
N PRO A 662 -4.95 -1.29 -9.51
CA PRO A 662 -4.08 -1.93 -10.50
C PRO A 662 -3.32 -3.14 -9.95
N THR A 663 -2.82 -3.07 -8.72
CA THR A 663 -2.09 -4.19 -8.09
C THR A 663 -2.98 -5.40 -7.83
N ILE A 664 -4.32 -5.22 -7.87
CA ILE A 664 -5.27 -6.30 -7.68
C ILE A 664 -5.51 -7.07 -8.98
N GLY A 665 -5.76 -6.35 -10.09
CA GLY A 665 -6.23 -6.99 -11.32
C GLY A 665 -5.18 -7.22 -12.39
N VAL A 666 -4.09 -6.46 -12.41
CA VAL A 666 -3.03 -6.61 -13.43
C VAL A 666 -2.26 -7.92 -13.26
N PRO A 667 -1.85 -8.35 -12.04
CA PRO A 667 -1.05 -9.57 -11.90
C PRO A 667 -1.72 -10.82 -12.49
N PRO A 668 -2.96 -11.19 -12.16
CA PRO A 668 -3.57 -12.38 -12.75
C PRO A 668 -3.78 -12.28 -14.26
N ALA A 669 -4.11 -11.09 -14.79
CA ALA A 669 -4.25 -10.89 -16.23
C ALA A 669 -2.91 -11.03 -16.97
N ALA A 670 -1.82 -10.52 -16.37
CA ALA A 670 -0.47 -10.61 -16.91
C ALA A 670 0.02 -12.06 -16.96
N VAL A 671 -0.14 -12.80 -15.87
CA VAL A 671 0.24 -14.22 -15.81
C VAL A 671 -0.56 -15.02 -16.84
N ARG A 672 -1.87 -14.77 -16.98
CA ARG A 672 -2.69 -15.46 -17.98
C ARG A 672 -2.21 -15.18 -19.40
N ALA A 673 -1.88 -13.93 -19.73
CA ALA A 673 -1.36 -13.58 -21.04
C ALA A 673 -0.03 -14.32 -21.34
N LEU A 674 0.88 -14.36 -20.36
CA LEU A 674 2.15 -15.05 -20.48
C LEU A 674 1.98 -16.59 -20.60
N GLU A 675 1.08 -17.19 -19.84
CA GLU A 675 0.76 -18.64 -20.00
C GLU A 675 0.29 -18.99 -21.41
N LEU A 676 -0.64 -18.19 -21.94
CA LEU A 676 -1.15 -18.38 -23.29
C LEU A 676 -0.07 -18.18 -24.35
N ALA A 677 0.85 -17.25 -24.12
CA ALA A 677 1.98 -17.00 -25.02
C ALA A 677 3.00 -18.15 -25.00
N LEU A 678 3.25 -18.71 -23.83
CA LEU A 678 4.28 -19.73 -23.60
C LEU A 678 3.76 -21.16 -23.76
N GLY A 679 2.43 -21.36 -23.73
CA GLY A 679 1.80 -22.70 -23.76
C GLY A 679 2.05 -23.52 -22.49
N LYS A 680 2.37 -22.88 -21.36
CA LYS A 680 2.68 -23.57 -20.08
C LYS A 680 2.00 -22.87 -18.90
N LYS A 681 1.77 -23.63 -17.80
CA LYS A 681 1.20 -23.10 -16.56
C LYS A 681 2.27 -22.37 -15.74
N LEU A 682 1.87 -21.24 -15.14
CA LEU A 682 2.66 -20.42 -14.22
C LEU A 682 1.90 -20.26 -12.90
N ALA A 683 2.54 -20.57 -11.79
CA ALA A 683 1.87 -20.67 -10.48
C ALA A 683 2.43 -19.65 -9.45
N ASN A 684 3.66 -19.20 -9.63
CA ASN A 684 4.37 -18.41 -8.64
C ASN A 684 4.66 -17.01 -9.17
N LEU A 685 4.71 -16.03 -8.28
CA LEU A 685 5.16 -14.68 -8.55
C LEU A 685 6.40 -14.35 -7.71
N PRO A 686 7.40 -13.64 -8.29
CA PRO A 686 7.53 -13.32 -9.71
C PRO A 686 7.76 -14.57 -10.58
N ILE A 687 7.52 -14.43 -11.88
CA ILE A 687 7.85 -15.45 -12.86
C ILE A 687 9.35 -15.45 -13.06
N GLU A 688 10.02 -16.58 -12.86
CA GLU A 688 11.45 -16.71 -13.05
C GLU A 688 11.83 -16.44 -14.52
N GLY A 689 12.95 -15.73 -14.74
CA GLY A 689 13.35 -15.32 -16.08
C GLY A 689 13.44 -16.48 -17.09
N GLU A 690 13.92 -17.65 -16.68
CA GLU A 690 13.96 -18.87 -17.49
C GLU A 690 12.57 -19.40 -17.87
N GLN A 691 11.55 -19.13 -17.04
CA GLN A 691 10.18 -19.49 -17.34
C GLN A 691 9.54 -18.62 -18.42
N LEU A 692 10.10 -17.46 -18.74
CA LEU A 692 9.63 -16.58 -19.80
C LEU A 692 10.03 -17.05 -21.21
N TRP A 693 10.78 -18.14 -21.32
CA TRP A 693 11.15 -18.73 -22.60
C TRP A 693 10.14 -19.82 -23.00
N ALA A 694 9.62 -19.72 -24.22
CA ALA A 694 8.90 -20.81 -24.85
C ALA A 694 9.90 -21.97 -25.06
N VAL A 695 9.50 -23.18 -24.69
CA VAL A 695 10.27 -24.36 -25.07
C VAL A 695 10.39 -24.35 -26.59
N PRO A 696 11.60 -24.40 -27.18
CA PRO A 696 11.72 -24.49 -28.62
C PRO A 696 10.89 -25.69 -29.06
N LEU A 697 9.94 -25.49 -29.96
CA LEU A 697 9.38 -26.58 -30.73
C LEU A 697 10.57 -27.20 -31.41
N THR A 698 11.12 -28.28 -30.85
CA THR A 698 12.06 -29.13 -31.55
C THR A 698 11.39 -29.40 -32.88
N ARG A 699 11.99 -28.88 -33.98
CA ARG A 699 11.56 -29.23 -35.31
C ARG A 699 11.59 -30.75 -35.32
N VAL A 700 10.41 -31.34 -35.23
CA VAL A 700 10.22 -32.75 -35.54
C VAL A 700 10.67 -32.83 -36.99
N GLY A 701 11.86 -33.38 -37.18
CA GLY A 701 12.46 -33.56 -38.49
C GLY A 701 11.49 -34.32 -39.39
N ASN A 702 11.52 -33.92 -40.63
CA ASN A 702 10.85 -34.60 -41.75
C ASN A 702 11.16 -36.08 -41.77
#